data_7700e925f6ec4d854a6be594ef18883a
#
_entry.id   7700e925f6ec4d854a6be594ef18883a
#
_cell.length_a   1.000
_cell.length_b   1.000
_cell.length_c   1.000
_cell.angle_alpha   90.00
_cell.angle_beta   90.00
_cell.angle_gamma   90.00
#
_symmetry.space_group_name_H-M   'P 1'
#
loop_
_entity.id
_entity.type
_entity.pdbx_description
1 polymer ?
#
loop_
_entity_poly.entity_id
_entity_poly.type
_entity_poly.pdbx_seq_one_letter_code
_entity_poly.pdbx_strand_id
1 'polypeptide(L)'
;AGFLERLVQRARHVEVQILGDQNGDVTHLGERECSVQRRFQKMVEIAPAPALSEDLRRQIIDAAMRLSKSVRYTNLGTFEFLVDTSTKPVEPFVFIEANARLQVEHTVTEAVTGVDLVQAQIRLAGGETLQDLGLNDSQAIAPRGWAIQARVNMESIGESGEVVPNAGTLFAYEMPSGPGVRTDGYGYAGYKTSSSFDALLVKVIGHSRDCDPGAAATRLLRALSELRIEGVSTNVSLLRNIIKHPDFLSGNVHTRWFDEQIIILTKQEAQDEGHWFSDIEKDNYTLKTRHTGARADGNDPLALFRYDSQRKSTNKVAADLNLSVKEKNTIGIVTPIQGTIVAIEVSEGETVNLGQPVVIIEAMKMEHVITADFNGIVRAVNMSVGDVVTNGCPILLIDRLEGSNSQIIAPPKLDPDLIRSDLQENIDRHAFTLDESRPAAVAKRHSFGYRMIRENIALLVDRGTFKEYWPLTVARQHTRFDIETLRKNTPADGLVAGIGSVNGHLFKADNRVMVIAYDYTVLAGTQGARNHAKQDRMFSLAKRLKLPVILFGEGGGGRPGEDPGGIEVGIDTNTFTRYAQLSGLVPLVAIVNGRCFAGNTALVASSDVIIATEGATLGMGGPAMIEGGGLGIYTPEEVGPMAFQVPNGVVDILVKDEFAAVETAKNYLSYFQGPIDDWEVSDQKLLRHAVPENRLRLYDMREIITTLADADSFLEIREKFGVGLITAFIRIEGKPLGVIANNPHHLSGAIDSAAADKGARFVQLCDAFDIPILSLMDCPGIMVGPEVEQTALVRHALRMFNVGANITTPMFGVVVRKAYGLGVQAMCGASAEVPFFTIAWPTAEFAAMNIEGSVKLAFRKELMALEDPEERRSYFDQRVKKAYDDAKAVNAAAGGGIDEVIDPSDTRSWIVSGLNNLPATPKRVGKKHPYIDTW
;
A
#
# COMPACT_ATOMS: atom_id res chain seq x y z
N ALA A 1 -32.07 7.39 -1.90
CA ALA A 1 -32.82 7.36 -0.65
C ALA A 1 -32.52 8.67 0.07
N GLY A 2 -33.54 9.42 0.44
CA GLY A 2 -33.42 10.63 1.26
C GLY A 2 -33.73 10.28 2.72
N PHE A 3 -33.15 11.03 3.63
CA PHE A 3 -33.48 10.96 5.06
C PHE A 3 -33.81 12.38 5.58
N LEU A 4 -34.59 12.45 6.65
CA LEU A 4 -34.97 13.71 7.29
C LEU A 4 -34.25 13.82 8.61
N GLU A 5 -33.63 14.99 8.83
CA GLU A 5 -33.01 15.34 10.11
C GLU A 5 -33.73 16.55 10.74
N ARG A 6 -33.63 16.66 12.07
CA ARG A 6 -34.15 17.80 12.77
C ARG A 6 -33.27 19.02 12.56
N LEU A 7 -33.85 20.13 12.14
CA LEU A 7 -33.14 21.41 12.00
C LEU A 7 -33.04 22.11 13.36
N VAL A 8 -31.84 22.38 13.84
CA VAL A 8 -31.58 23.26 14.98
C VAL A 8 -31.36 24.68 14.44
N GLN A 9 -32.34 25.57 14.64
CA GLN A 9 -32.35 26.89 13.98
C GLN A 9 -31.25 27.83 14.49
N ARG A 10 -30.96 27.80 15.79
CA ARG A 10 -29.90 28.61 16.42
C ARG A 10 -28.91 27.71 17.13
N ALA A 11 -28.07 27.10 16.33
CA ALA A 11 -27.08 26.14 16.79
C ALA A 11 -25.70 26.78 16.96
N ARG A 12 -25.06 26.51 18.11
CA ARG A 12 -23.61 26.70 18.22
C ARG A 12 -22.89 25.41 17.78
N HIS A 13 -21.78 25.55 17.12
CA HIS A 13 -20.96 24.45 16.71
C HIS A 13 -19.79 24.30 17.69
N VAL A 14 -19.85 23.28 18.51
CA VAL A 14 -18.83 22.98 19.54
C VAL A 14 -18.23 21.60 19.24
N GLU A 15 -16.92 21.48 19.33
CA GLU A 15 -16.21 20.25 19.03
C GLU A 15 -15.21 19.89 20.10
N VAL A 16 -15.01 18.60 20.37
CA VAL A 16 -14.10 18.09 21.41
C VAL A 16 -12.91 17.39 20.77
N GLN A 17 -11.70 17.80 21.17
CA GLN A 17 -10.46 17.17 20.74
C GLN A 17 -10.22 15.88 21.53
N ILE A 18 -10.16 14.75 20.84
CA ILE A 18 -9.95 13.41 21.40
C ILE A 18 -8.61 12.86 20.95
N LEU A 19 -7.94 12.14 21.84
CA LEU A 19 -6.78 11.29 21.57
C LEU A 19 -7.03 9.91 22.18
N GLY A 20 -6.63 8.87 21.47
CA GLY A 20 -6.71 7.48 21.94
C GLY A 20 -5.44 6.71 21.61
N ASP A 21 -5.02 5.81 22.47
CA ASP A 21 -3.89 4.94 22.22
C ASP A 21 -4.31 3.52 21.79
N GLN A 22 -3.33 2.69 21.51
CA GLN A 22 -3.57 1.31 21.05
C GLN A 22 -4.05 0.38 22.19
N ASN A 23 -3.90 0.78 23.45
CA ASN A 23 -4.39 0.04 24.62
C ASN A 23 -5.90 0.25 24.83
N GLY A 24 -6.50 1.21 24.15
CA GLY A 24 -7.91 1.58 24.27
C GLY A 24 -8.15 2.67 25.30
N ASP A 25 -7.10 3.29 25.83
CA ASP A 25 -7.21 4.47 26.67
C ASP A 25 -7.50 5.69 25.79
N VAL A 26 -8.40 6.56 26.26
CA VAL A 26 -8.77 7.78 25.55
C VAL A 26 -8.77 8.96 26.51
N THR A 27 -8.34 10.12 26.00
CA THR A 27 -8.34 11.40 26.72
C THR A 27 -8.91 12.50 25.84
N HIS A 28 -9.21 13.67 26.45
CA HIS A 28 -9.62 14.86 25.73
C HIS A 28 -8.73 16.06 26.07
N LEU A 29 -8.63 17.01 25.14
CA LEU A 29 -7.91 18.27 25.33
C LEU A 29 -8.85 19.49 25.33
N GLY A 30 -10.08 19.30 25.82
CA GLY A 30 -11.10 20.34 25.88
C GLY A 30 -11.83 20.51 24.56
N GLU A 31 -12.65 21.55 24.51
CA GLU A 31 -13.53 21.87 23.39
C GLU A 31 -13.14 23.16 22.70
N ARG A 32 -13.63 23.30 21.46
CA ARG A 32 -13.51 24.49 20.61
C ARG A 32 -14.89 24.97 20.17
N GLU A 33 -15.06 26.29 20.06
CA GLU A 33 -16.19 26.94 19.41
C GLU A 33 -15.89 27.25 17.97
N CYS A 34 -16.75 26.79 17.05
CA CYS A 34 -16.60 26.93 15.61
C CYS A 34 -17.84 27.52 14.94
N SER A 35 -18.67 28.27 15.65
CA SER A 35 -19.93 28.81 15.15
C SER A 35 -19.79 29.93 14.14
N VAL A 36 -18.65 30.64 14.14
CA VAL A 36 -18.42 31.68 13.14
C VAL A 36 -18.02 31.03 11.82
N GLN A 37 -19.01 30.79 10.99
CA GLN A 37 -18.86 30.08 9.72
C GLN A 37 -19.75 30.68 8.65
N ARG A 38 -19.36 30.49 7.41
CA ARG A 38 -20.11 30.89 6.23
C ARG A 38 -20.37 29.67 5.36
N ARG A 39 -21.63 29.39 5.05
CA ARG A 39 -22.02 28.19 4.27
C ARG A 39 -21.28 26.94 4.71
N PHE A 40 -21.23 26.72 6.04
CA PHE A 40 -20.53 25.63 6.73
C PHE A 40 -18.98 25.64 6.66
N GLN A 41 -18.38 26.71 6.12
CA GLN A 41 -16.94 26.91 6.20
C GLN A 41 -16.60 27.73 7.44
N LYS A 42 -15.81 27.18 8.35
CA LYS A 42 -15.32 27.85 9.56
C LYS A 42 -14.41 29.02 9.19
N MET A 43 -14.57 30.18 9.81
CA MET A 43 -13.79 31.39 9.58
C MET A 43 -12.98 31.82 10.80
N VAL A 44 -13.57 31.67 12.00
CA VAL A 44 -12.97 31.99 13.29
C VAL A 44 -13.29 30.88 14.27
N GLU A 45 -12.29 30.40 14.97
CA GLU A 45 -12.41 29.35 16.00
C GLU A 45 -11.82 29.82 17.35
N ILE A 46 -12.40 29.36 18.43
CA ILE A 46 -12.04 29.78 19.79
C ILE A 46 -11.87 28.55 20.71
N ALA A 47 -10.85 28.55 21.54
CA ALA A 47 -10.67 27.58 22.60
C ALA A 47 -10.29 28.26 23.93
N PRO A 48 -10.92 27.83 25.02
CA PRO A 48 -12.13 27.02 25.13
C PRO A 48 -13.37 27.75 24.60
N ALA A 49 -14.53 27.07 24.47
CA ALA A 49 -15.76 27.67 23.96
C ALA A 49 -16.29 28.76 24.93
N PRO A 50 -16.42 30.02 24.49
CA PRO A 50 -16.97 31.09 25.37
C PRO A 50 -18.47 30.89 25.60
N ALA A 51 -18.99 31.47 26.68
CA ALA A 51 -20.42 31.45 27.03
C ALA A 51 -21.08 30.05 27.07
N LEU A 52 -20.28 28.99 27.27
CA LEU A 52 -20.77 27.65 27.54
C LEU A 52 -20.77 27.42 29.06
N SER A 53 -21.92 27.01 29.63
CA SER A 53 -21.97 26.72 31.06
C SER A 53 -21.09 25.53 31.41
N GLU A 54 -20.46 25.52 32.56
CA GLU A 54 -19.60 24.43 33.03
C GLU A 54 -20.29 23.06 33.03
N ASP A 55 -21.60 23.06 33.33
CA ASP A 55 -22.39 21.84 33.36
C ASP A 55 -22.60 21.30 31.93
N LEU A 56 -22.93 22.17 30.98
CA LEU A 56 -23.09 21.79 29.57
C LEU A 56 -21.77 21.38 28.92
N ARG A 57 -20.66 22.09 29.22
CA ARG A 57 -19.30 21.74 28.83
C ARG A 57 -18.96 20.32 29.26
N ARG A 58 -19.19 19.99 30.50
CA ARG A 58 -18.93 18.66 31.06
C ARG A 58 -19.77 17.59 30.35
N GLN A 59 -21.07 17.84 30.13
CA GLN A 59 -21.96 16.91 29.47
C GLN A 59 -21.49 16.60 28.02
N ILE A 60 -21.04 17.61 27.27
CA ILE A 60 -20.52 17.46 25.89
C ILE A 60 -19.21 16.66 25.90
N ILE A 61 -18.29 16.99 26.78
CA ILE A 61 -17.02 16.28 26.93
C ILE A 61 -17.27 14.82 27.34
N ASP A 62 -18.13 14.57 28.31
CA ASP A 62 -18.51 13.23 28.73
C ASP A 62 -19.18 12.43 27.61
N ALA A 63 -19.98 13.07 26.77
CA ALA A 63 -20.56 12.43 25.60
C ALA A 63 -19.49 12.02 24.57
N ALA A 64 -18.56 12.92 24.28
CA ALA A 64 -17.43 12.64 23.39
C ALA A 64 -16.55 11.49 23.93
N MET A 65 -16.27 11.51 25.24
CA MET A 65 -15.49 10.45 25.91
C MET A 65 -16.21 9.10 25.91
N ARG A 66 -17.53 9.07 26.14
CA ARG A 66 -18.31 7.82 26.03
C ARG A 66 -18.32 7.27 24.62
N LEU A 67 -18.53 8.13 23.61
CA LEU A 67 -18.52 7.73 22.19
C LEU A 67 -17.14 7.17 21.82
N SER A 68 -16.06 7.88 22.13
CA SER A 68 -14.71 7.46 21.79
C SER A 68 -14.31 6.14 22.45
N LYS A 69 -14.66 5.93 23.73
CA LYS A 69 -14.46 4.65 24.44
C LYS A 69 -15.26 3.52 23.83
N SER A 70 -16.53 3.76 23.43
CA SER A 70 -17.39 2.72 22.88
C SER A 70 -16.86 2.12 21.56
N VAL A 71 -16.15 2.93 20.77
CA VAL A 71 -15.56 2.52 19.49
C VAL A 71 -14.06 2.19 19.61
N ARG A 72 -13.49 2.23 20.84
CA ARG A 72 -12.04 2.07 21.09
C ARG A 72 -11.23 2.96 20.15
N TYR A 73 -11.56 4.26 20.20
CA TYR A 73 -10.97 5.24 19.29
C TYR A 73 -9.45 5.27 19.48
N THR A 74 -8.73 5.23 18.36
CA THR A 74 -7.26 5.28 18.36
C THR A 74 -6.76 6.48 17.58
N ASN A 75 -5.63 7.05 18.01
CA ASN A 75 -4.99 8.22 17.43
C ASN A 75 -5.78 9.51 17.69
N LEU A 76 -5.62 10.53 16.87
CA LEU A 76 -6.17 11.85 17.04
C LEU A 76 -7.47 12.02 16.25
N GLY A 77 -8.47 12.66 16.84
CA GLY A 77 -9.73 12.99 16.17
C GLY A 77 -10.53 14.05 16.90
N THR A 78 -11.60 14.51 16.26
CA THR A 78 -12.49 15.53 16.77
C THR A 78 -13.92 15.05 16.68
N PHE A 79 -14.68 15.25 17.77
CA PHE A 79 -16.10 14.91 17.88
C PHE A 79 -16.92 16.20 17.90
N GLU A 80 -17.81 16.38 16.93
CA GLU A 80 -18.54 17.63 16.68
C GLU A 80 -19.98 17.56 17.15
N PHE A 81 -20.44 18.65 17.78
CA PHE A 81 -21.76 18.78 18.38
C PHE A 81 -22.42 20.10 17.97
N LEU A 82 -23.74 20.08 17.82
CA LEU A 82 -24.58 21.28 17.78
C LEU A 82 -25.23 21.50 19.13
N VAL A 83 -25.01 22.69 19.70
CA VAL A 83 -25.62 23.15 20.93
C VAL A 83 -26.81 24.03 20.59
N ASP A 84 -28.00 23.67 21.05
CA ASP A 84 -29.25 24.43 20.81
C ASP A 84 -29.31 25.59 21.77
N THR A 85 -29.28 26.82 21.26
CA THR A 85 -29.35 28.06 22.07
C THR A 85 -30.77 28.62 22.19
N SER A 86 -31.80 27.87 21.80
CA SER A 86 -33.19 28.28 21.98
C SER A 86 -33.58 28.33 23.47
N THR A 87 -34.59 29.10 23.78
CA THR A 87 -35.05 29.31 25.19
C THR A 87 -35.61 28.05 25.86
N LYS A 88 -35.99 27.05 25.10
CA LYS A 88 -36.48 25.75 25.58
C LYS A 88 -36.02 24.65 24.62
N PRO A 89 -34.74 24.27 24.67
CA PRO A 89 -34.26 23.19 23.82
C PRO A 89 -34.91 21.86 24.20
N VAL A 90 -35.25 21.05 23.22
CA VAL A 90 -35.74 19.68 23.48
C VAL A 90 -34.59 18.82 23.95
N GLU A 91 -33.43 19.04 23.35
CA GLU A 91 -32.14 18.46 23.75
C GLU A 91 -31.11 19.59 23.77
N PRO A 92 -30.29 19.73 24.83
CA PRO A 92 -29.34 20.83 24.92
C PRO A 92 -28.23 20.78 23.88
N PHE A 93 -27.86 19.58 23.39
CA PHE A 93 -26.91 19.38 22.32
C PHE A 93 -27.16 18.05 21.60
N VAL A 94 -26.70 17.95 20.37
CA VAL A 94 -26.72 16.74 19.55
C VAL A 94 -25.36 16.51 18.90
N PHE A 95 -24.97 15.23 18.78
CA PHE A 95 -23.76 14.83 18.06
C PHE A 95 -24.02 14.93 16.55
N ILE A 96 -23.02 15.44 15.79
CA ILE A 96 -23.09 15.53 14.33
C ILE A 96 -22.22 14.44 13.70
N GLU A 97 -20.90 14.54 13.93
CA GLU A 97 -19.92 13.67 13.29
C GLU A 97 -18.61 13.54 14.10
N ALA A 98 -17.81 12.55 13.74
CA ALA A 98 -16.44 12.40 14.22
C ALA A 98 -15.46 12.48 13.06
N ASN A 99 -14.51 13.40 13.15
CA ASN A 99 -13.45 13.58 12.16
C ASN A 99 -12.18 12.87 12.62
N ALA A 100 -11.89 11.72 12.03
CA ALA A 100 -10.72 10.88 12.37
C ALA A 100 -9.43 11.40 11.72
N ARG A 101 -9.11 12.66 11.92
CA ARG A 101 -7.95 13.36 11.35
C ARG A 101 -7.64 14.63 12.15
N LEU A 102 -6.45 15.17 11.91
CA LEU A 102 -6.13 16.52 12.35
C LEU A 102 -7.03 17.54 11.65
N GLN A 103 -7.55 18.51 12.39
CA GLN A 103 -8.35 19.61 11.85
C GLN A 103 -7.55 20.91 11.73
N VAL A 104 -8.01 21.85 10.89
CA VAL A 104 -7.35 23.14 10.63
C VAL A 104 -7.24 23.94 11.93
N GLU A 105 -8.22 23.87 12.78
CA GLU A 105 -8.38 24.60 14.06
C GLU A 105 -7.66 23.98 15.27
N HIS A 106 -6.88 22.91 15.08
CA HIS A 106 -6.12 22.29 16.18
C HIS A 106 -5.21 23.28 16.93
N THR A 107 -4.75 24.31 16.26
CA THR A 107 -3.79 25.29 16.76
C THR A 107 -4.30 26.09 17.96
N VAL A 108 -5.63 26.32 18.10
CA VAL A 108 -6.17 26.97 19.30
C VAL A 108 -6.13 26.05 20.51
N THR A 109 -6.33 24.76 20.34
CA THR A 109 -6.16 23.76 21.40
C THR A 109 -4.68 23.68 21.81
N GLU A 110 -3.76 23.62 20.87
CA GLU A 110 -2.31 23.64 21.17
C GLU A 110 -1.91 24.90 21.94
N ALA A 111 -2.44 26.07 21.56
CA ALA A 111 -2.12 27.33 22.21
C ALA A 111 -2.57 27.38 23.69
N VAL A 112 -3.74 26.82 24.01
CA VAL A 112 -4.26 26.86 25.40
C VAL A 112 -3.76 25.68 26.25
N THR A 113 -3.44 24.52 25.65
CA THR A 113 -2.99 23.33 26.40
C THR A 113 -1.47 23.21 26.47
N GLY A 114 -0.76 23.73 25.47
CA GLY A 114 0.68 23.54 25.30
C GLY A 114 1.05 22.16 24.74
N VAL A 115 0.08 21.37 24.27
CA VAL A 115 0.30 20.04 23.66
C VAL A 115 0.47 20.20 22.17
N ASP A 116 1.56 19.70 21.59
CA ASP A 116 1.76 19.57 20.15
C ASP A 116 0.97 18.38 19.63
N LEU A 117 -0.16 18.66 18.98
CA LEU A 117 -1.09 17.63 18.49
C LEU A 117 -0.52 16.86 17.31
N VAL A 118 0.31 17.48 16.48
CA VAL A 118 0.96 16.81 15.35
C VAL A 118 1.99 15.80 15.85
N GLN A 119 2.81 16.20 16.82
CA GLN A 119 3.77 15.32 17.45
C GLN A 119 3.07 14.19 18.22
N ALA A 120 2.02 14.50 18.97
CA ALA A 120 1.22 13.49 19.67
C ALA A 120 0.60 12.47 18.70
N GLN A 121 0.07 12.93 17.56
CA GLN A 121 -0.46 12.07 16.52
C GLN A 121 0.59 11.08 15.98
N ILE A 122 1.79 11.57 15.70
CA ILE A 122 2.89 10.74 15.18
C ILE A 122 3.35 9.71 16.22
N ARG A 123 3.51 10.13 17.46
CA ARG A 123 3.95 9.27 18.58
C ARG A 123 2.93 8.17 18.89
N LEU A 124 1.62 8.52 18.96
CA LEU A 124 0.54 7.54 19.11
C LEU A 124 0.49 6.54 17.93
N ALA A 125 0.69 7.01 16.70
CA ALA A 125 0.80 6.14 15.53
C ALA A 125 2.03 5.24 15.58
N GLY A 126 3.09 5.70 16.23
CA GLY A 126 4.31 4.93 16.52
C GLY A 126 4.15 3.86 17.61
N GLY A 127 3.00 3.84 18.32
CA GLY A 127 2.70 2.86 19.35
C GLY A 127 2.95 3.33 20.78
N GLU A 128 3.32 4.61 20.99
CA GLU A 128 3.41 5.18 22.34
C GLU A 128 2.01 5.31 22.96
N THR A 129 1.94 5.23 24.27
CA THR A 129 0.69 5.34 25.04
C THR A 129 0.41 6.77 25.46
N LEU A 130 -0.83 7.06 25.87
CA LEU A 130 -1.18 8.35 26.46
C LEU A 130 -0.37 8.64 27.74
N GLN A 131 0.03 7.59 28.46
CA GLN A 131 0.91 7.72 29.63
C GLN A 131 2.32 8.14 29.22
N ASP A 132 2.89 7.57 28.16
CA ASP A 132 4.23 7.94 27.66
C ASP A 132 4.27 9.39 27.17
N LEU A 133 3.14 9.88 26.68
CA LEU A 133 2.95 11.27 26.27
C LEU A 133 2.66 12.23 27.44
N GLY A 134 2.39 11.71 28.64
CA GLY A 134 1.96 12.52 29.79
C GLY A 134 0.55 13.08 29.64
N LEU A 135 -0.29 12.44 28.82
CA LEU A 135 -1.65 12.87 28.47
C LEU A 135 -2.75 12.00 29.12
N ASN A 136 -2.40 11.15 30.08
CA ASN A 136 -3.32 10.26 30.76
C ASN A 136 -4.20 10.95 31.83
N ASP A 137 -3.84 12.15 32.28
CA ASP A 137 -4.63 12.95 33.23
C ASP A 137 -5.15 14.23 32.56
N SER A 138 -6.40 14.19 32.08
CA SER A 138 -7.05 15.35 31.46
C SER A 138 -7.21 16.56 32.38
N GLN A 139 -7.21 16.37 33.71
CA GLN A 139 -7.24 17.49 34.65
C GLN A 139 -5.91 18.23 34.74
N ALA A 140 -4.81 17.54 34.51
CA ALA A 140 -3.49 18.16 34.46
C ALA A 140 -3.27 18.99 33.17
N ILE A 141 -4.12 18.82 32.17
CA ILE A 141 -4.03 19.47 30.86
C ILE A 141 -5.12 20.53 30.69
N ALA A 142 -5.55 21.14 31.79
CA ALA A 142 -6.56 22.19 31.73
C ALA A 142 -6.14 23.39 30.87
N PRO A 143 -7.06 23.97 30.07
CA PRO A 143 -6.75 25.12 29.21
C PRO A 143 -6.20 26.29 30.01
N ARG A 144 -5.15 26.93 29.52
CA ARG A 144 -4.51 28.11 30.14
C ARG A 144 -4.86 29.36 29.34
N GLY A 145 -5.93 30.03 29.75
CA GLY A 145 -6.41 31.23 29.08
C GLY A 145 -7.25 30.93 27.85
N TRP A 146 -7.17 31.79 26.83
CA TRP A 146 -8.00 31.78 25.63
C TRP A 146 -7.16 31.90 24.35
N ALA A 147 -7.51 31.16 23.32
CA ALA A 147 -6.93 31.30 21.99
C ALA A 147 -8.02 31.50 20.94
N ILE A 148 -7.80 32.40 19.99
CA ILE A 148 -8.71 32.68 18.89
C ILE A 148 -7.90 32.58 17.60
N GLN A 149 -8.36 31.78 16.66
CA GLN A 149 -7.80 31.62 15.31
C GLN A 149 -8.67 32.34 14.30
N ALA A 150 -8.06 33.04 13.35
CA ALA A 150 -8.69 33.58 12.18
C ALA A 150 -8.09 32.92 10.91
N ARG A 151 -8.93 32.48 9.98
CA ARG A 151 -8.53 31.93 8.68
C ARG A 151 -8.44 33.04 7.65
N VAL A 152 -7.22 33.40 7.28
CA VAL A 152 -6.99 34.36 6.20
C VAL A 152 -7.02 33.64 4.88
N ASN A 153 -8.09 33.90 4.14
CA ASN A 153 -8.35 33.31 2.82
C ASN A 153 -8.04 34.32 1.70
N MET A 154 -7.59 33.78 0.57
CA MET A 154 -7.41 34.54 -0.68
C MET A 154 -8.75 34.71 -1.38
N GLU A 155 -9.57 35.66 -0.90
CA GLU A 155 -10.90 35.91 -1.40
C GLU A 155 -11.28 37.38 -1.16
N SER A 156 -12.09 37.93 -2.05
CA SER A 156 -12.77 39.20 -1.85
C SER A 156 -14.25 38.95 -1.61
N ILE A 157 -14.86 39.74 -0.73
CA ILE A 157 -16.25 39.62 -0.37
C ILE A 157 -16.96 40.93 -0.77
N GLY A 158 -17.95 40.79 -1.64
CA GLY A 158 -18.76 41.93 -2.09
C GLY A 158 -19.76 42.36 -1.01
N GLU A 159 -20.41 43.51 -1.24
CA GLU A 159 -21.38 44.14 -0.32
C GLU A 159 -22.63 43.30 -0.04
N SER A 160 -22.98 42.39 -0.94
CA SER A 160 -24.07 41.42 -0.81
C SER A 160 -23.63 40.05 -0.25
N GLY A 161 -22.34 39.93 0.11
CA GLY A 161 -21.80 38.71 0.69
C GLY A 161 -21.36 37.64 -0.33
N GLU A 162 -21.33 38.01 -1.61
CA GLU A 162 -20.74 37.15 -2.65
C GLU A 162 -19.22 37.06 -2.44
N VAL A 163 -18.69 35.88 -2.51
CA VAL A 163 -17.27 35.62 -2.41
C VAL A 163 -16.67 35.31 -3.76
N VAL A 164 -15.62 36.02 -4.09
CA VAL A 164 -14.83 35.79 -5.30
C VAL A 164 -13.45 35.30 -4.89
N PRO A 165 -13.09 34.02 -5.16
CA PRO A 165 -11.74 33.51 -4.93
C PRO A 165 -10.73 34.34 -5.70
N ASN A 166 -9.58 34.58 -5.09
CA ASN A 166 -8.52 35.42 -5.68
C ASN A 166 -7.24 34.57 -5.81
N ALA A 167 -6.47 34.84 -6.85
CA ALA A 167 -5.17 34.24 -7.07
C ALA A 167 -4.23 35.26 -7.71
N GLY A 168 -2.95 35.19 -7.39
CA GLY A 168 -1.97 36.13 -7.89
C GLY A 168 -0.57 35.79 -7.43
N THR A 169 0.36 36.72 -7.59
CA THR A 169 1.71 36.60 -7.03
C THR A 169 1.78 37.46 -5.77
N LEU A 170 2.21 36.87 -4.65
CA LEU A 170 2.42 37.61 -3.43
C LEU A 170 3.63 38.53 -3.55
N PHE A 171 3.41 39.83 -3.57
CA PHE A 171 4.51 40.81 -3.64
C PHE A 171 5.07 41.12 -2.26
N ALA A 172 4.20 41.12 -1.22
CA ALA A 172 4.59 41.13 0.18
C ALA A 172 3.86 40.03 0.94
N TYR A 173 4.54 39.41 1.86
CA TYR A 173 4.03 38.41 2.79
C TYR A 173 4.77 38.54 4.11
N GLU A 174 4.29 39.45 4.95
CA GLU A 174 4.91 39.79 6.25
C GLU A 174 3.97 39.37 7.35
N MET A 175 4.43 38.42 8.17
CA MET A 175 3.63 37.82 9.23
C MET A 175 3.82 38.59 10.55
N PRO A 176 2.71 38.82 11.29
CA PRO A 176 2.78 39.43 12.61
C PRO A 176 3.52 38.53 13.60
N SER A 177 4.15 39.15 14.59
CA SER A 177 4.89 38.42 15.63
C SER A 177 4.69 39.05 17.02
N GLY A 178 5.22 38.36 18.03
CA GLY A 178 5.19 38.83 19.41
C GLY A 178 4.51 37.90 20.40
N PRO A 179 4.53 38.22 21.70
CA PRO A 179 3.97 37.36 22.75
C PRO A 179 2.49 37.07 22.54
N GLY A 180 2.14 35.78 22.46
CA GLY A 180 0.75 35.29 22.25
C GLY A 180 0.24 35.46 20.84
N VAL A 181 1.11 35.61 19.85
CA VAL A 181 0.77 35.55 18.41
C VAL A 181 1.46 34.35 17.78
N ARG A 182 0.71 33.54 17.07
CA ARG A 182 1.20 32.44 16.24
C ARG A 182 0.62 32.56 14.83
N THR A 183 1.43 32.26 13.82
CA THR A 183 1.03 32.23 12.42
C THR A 183 1.44 30.91 11.80
N ASP A 184 0.50 30.23 11.17
CA ASP A 184 0.73 29.00 10.42
C ASP A 184 0.29 29.24 8.97
N GLY A 185 1.23 29.36 8.05
CA GLY A 185 0.96 29.64 6.64
C GLY A 185 2.03 29.04 5.73
N TYR A 186 1.76 29.03 4.42
CA TYR A 186 2.67 28.47 3.43
C TYR A 186 3.17 29.49 2.40
N GLY A 187 2.66 30.74 2.47
CA GLY A 187 3.04 31.80 1.55
C GLY A 187 4.45 32.35 1.77
N TYR A 188 5.01 32.98 0.77
CA TYR A 188 6.24 33.78 0.84
C TYR A 188 6.23 34.81 -0.31
N ALA A 189 7.02 35.90 -0.17
CA ALA A 189 7.12 36.90 -1.24
C ALA A 189 7.64 36.26 -2.54
N GLY A 190 6.95 36.52 -3.65
CA GLY A 190 7.21 35.90 -4.94
C GLY A 190 6.42 34.62 -5.23
N TYR A 191 5.71 34.06 -4.24
CA TYR A 191 4.89 32.87 -4.45
C TYR A 191 3.68 33.16 -5.33
N LYS A 192 3.46 32.34 -6.35
CA LYS A 192 2.29 32.42 -7.23
C LYS A 192 1.22 31.47 -6.70
N THR A 193 0.17 32.04 -6.16
CA THR A 193 -0.96 31.28 -5.60
C THR A 193 -1.82 30.70 -6.72
N SER A 194 -2.58 29.63 -6.39
CA SER A 194 -3.50 28.95 -7.31
C SER A 194 -4.91 28.94 -6.74
N SER A 195 -5.91 29.22 -7.55
CA SER A 195 -7.32 29.05 -7.18
C SER A 195 -7.81 27.60 -7.29
N SER A 196 -6.95 26.64 -7.65
CA SER A 196 -7.32 25.24 -7.84
C SER A 196 -7.42 24.45 -6.52
N PHE A 197 -7.03 25.04 -5.40
CA PHE A 197 -7.04 24.47 -4.07
C PHE A 197 -7.83 25.34 -3.09
N ASP A 198 -7.83 24.98 -1.80
CA ASP A 198 -8.44 25.79 -0.75
C ASP A 198 -7.87 27.22 -0.75
N ALA A 199 -8.75 28.20 -0.53
CA ALA A 199 -8.38 29.61 -0.47
C ALA A 199 -7.55 30.00 0.77
N LEU A 200 -7.42 29.12 1.78
CA LEU A 200 -6.70 29.38 3.02
C LEU A 200 -5.21 29.63 2.74
N LEU A 201 -4.74 30.84 3.08
CA LEU A 201 -3.34 31.23 2.90
C LEU A 201 -2.54 31.14 4.21
N VAL A 202 -3.14 31.60 5.31
CA VAL A 202 -2.51 31.60 6.62
C VAL A 202 -3.56 31.59 7.73
N LYS A 203 -3.25 30.93 8.83
CA LYS A 203 -3.97 31.01 10.10
C LYS A 203 -3.25 31.99 11.01
N VAL A 204 -3.96 32.94 11.59
CA VAL A 204 -3.43 33.84 12.61
C VAL A 204 -4.10 33.53 13.93
N ILE A 205 -3.32 33.25 14.96
CA ILE A 205 -3.83 32.84 16.28
C ILE A 205 -3.37 33.87 17.31
N GLY A 206 -4.34 34.44 18.05
CA GLY A 206 -4.10 35.28 19.22
C GLY A 206 -4.38 34.48 20.49
N HIS A 207 -3.41 34.36 21.39
CA HIS A 207 -3.51 33.65 22.66
C HIS A 207 -3.25 34.64 23.84
N SER A 208 -4.08 34.54 24.87
CA SER A 208 -3.87 35.22 26.14
C SER A 208 -4.08 34.25 27.32
N ARG A 209 -3.23 34.37 28.32
CA ARG A 209 -3.40 33.63 29.60
C ARG A 209 -4.41 34.29 30.58
N ASP A 210 -4.93 35.46 30.21
CA ASP A 210 -5.96 36.12 30.99
C ASP A 210 -7.26 35.35 31.05
N CYS A 211 -8.06 35.53 32.05
CA CYS A 211 -9.35 34.88 32.22
C CYS A 211 -10.45 35.46 31.29
N ASP A 212 -10.13 36.51 30.51
CA ASP A 212 -11.07 37.18 29.61
C ASP A 212 -10.71 36.86 28.13
N PRO A 213 -11.66 36.32 27.31
CA PRO A 213 -11.47 36.10 25.89
C PRO A 213 -11.20 37.41 25.11
N GLY A 214 -11.62 38.56 25.60
CA GLY A 214 -11.37 39.89 25.04
C GLY A 214 -9.87 40.23 24.92
N ALA A 215 -9.03 39.71 25.81
CA ALA A 215 -7.59 39.88 25.74
C ALA A 215 -6.98 39.10 24.55
N ALA A 216 -7.47 37.90 24.26
CA ALA A 216 -7.06 37.13 23.07
C ALA A 216 -7.56 37.80 21.78
N ALA A 217 -8.80 38.29 21.77
CA ALA A 217 -9.37 39.03 20.63
C ALA A 217 -8.57 40.32 20.33
N THR A 218 -8.17 41.09 21.36
CA THR A 218 -7.32 42.27 21.17
C THR A 218 -5.97 41.93 20.57
N ARG A 219 -5.34 40.84 20.99
CA ARG A 219 -4.05 40.35 20.40
C ARG A 219 -4.22 39.95 18.95
N LEU A 220 -5.30 39.23 18.65
CA LEU A 220 -5.60 38.80 17.27
C LEU A 220 -5.90 40.00 16.38
N LEU A 221 -6.67 40.99 16.84
CA LEU A 221 -6.92 42.22 16.09
C LEU A 221 -5.63 42.98 15.78
N ARG A 222 -4.74 43.14 16.77
CA ARG A 222 -3.41 43.72 16.54
C ARG A 222 -2.63 42.93 15.47
N ALA A 223 -2.58 41.60 15.62
CA ALA A 223 -1.88 40.74 14.65
C ALA A 223 -2.44 40.88 13.24
N LEU A 224 -3.76 40.91 13.08
CA LEU A 224 -4.42 41.13 11.79
C LEU A 224 -4.17 42.54 11.20
N SER A 225 -3.90 43.55 12.07
CA SER A 225 -3.55 44.92 11.62
C SER A 225 -2.10 45.02 11.23
N GLU A 226 -1.21 44.23 11.81
CA GLU A 226 0.23 44.12 11.46
C GLU A 226 0.50 43.21 10.26
N LEU A 227 -0.47 42.33 9.89
CA LEU A 227 -0.35 41.42 8.78
C LEU A 227 -0.32 42.16 7.43
N ARG A 228 0.73 41.98 6.65
CA ARG A 228 0.87 42.54 5.31
C ARG A 228 0.92 41.48 4.23
N ILE A 229 -0.10 41.48 3.38
CA ILE A 229 -0.21 40.60 2.22
C ILE A 229 -0.55 41.48 1.01
N GLU A 230 0.31 41.50 0.00
CA GLU A 230 0.10 42.25 -1.25
C GLU A 230 0.18 41.33 -2.46
N GLY A 231 -0.61 41.63 -3.50
CA GLY A 231 -0.65 40.85 -4.75
C GLY A 231 -1.86 39.95 -4.89
N VAL A 232 -2.56 39.66 -3.79
CA VAL A 232 -3.85 38.98 -3.75
C VAL A 232 -4.80 39.70 -2.82
N SER A 233 -6.10 39.63 -3.10
CA SER A 233 -7.13 40.11 -2.18
C SER A 233 -7.37 39.03 -1.11
N THR A 234 -7.58 39.48 0.15
CA THR A 234 -7.83 38.61 1.29
C THR A 234 -9.04 39.09 2.08
N ASN A 235 -9.57 38.18 2.93
CA ASN A 235 -10.69 38.49 3.81
C ASN A 235 -10.27 39.14 5.15
N VAL A 236 -9.06 39.68 5.27
CA VAL A 236 -8.51 40.23 6.56
C VAL A 236 -9.40 41.35 7.12
N SER A 237 -9.89 42.25 6.31
CA SER A 237 -10.77 43.34 6.77
C SER A 237 -12.08 42.82 7.36
N LEU A 238 -12.67 41.79 6.75
CA LEU A 238 -13.86 41.12 7.27
C LEU A 238 -13.57 40.42 8.60
N LEU A 239 -12.46 39.72 8.73
CA LEU A 239 -12.05 39.04 9.97
C LEU A 239 -11.89 40.05 11.11
N ARG A 240 -11.33 41.24 10.85
CA ARG A 240 -11.22 42.31 11.82
C ARG A 240 -12.59 42.82 12.30
N ASN A 241 -13.53 42.96 11.36
CA ASN A 241 -14.91 43.41 11.68
C ASN A 241 -15.65 42.34 12.52
N ILE A 242 -15.46 41.04 12.21
CA ILE A 242 -16.02 39.94 13.00
C ILE A 242 -15.51 40.00 14.42
N ILE A 243 -14.21 40.15 14.64
CA ILE A 243 -13.60 40.10 15.96
C ILE A 243 -13.94 41.35 16.79
N LYS A 244 -14.18 42.49 16.16
CA LYS A 244 -14.65 43.72 16.82
C LYS A 244 -16.14 43.69 17.16
N HIS A 245 -16.92 42.78 16.55
CA HIS A 245 -18.38 42.80 16.71
C HIS A 245 -18.82 42.46 18.14
N PRO A 246 -19.78 43.22 18.72
CA PRO A 246 -20.24 43.00 20.10
C PRO A 246 -20.76 41.59 20.37
N ASP A 247 -21.48 40.99 19.41
CA ASP A 247 -22.01 39.62 19.54
C ASP A 247 -20.89 38.59 19.62
N PHE A 248 -19.80 38.78 18.85
CA PHE A 248 -18.64 37.92 18.92
C PHE A 248 -17.96 38.04 20.30
N LEU A 249 -17.73 39.24 20.79
CA LEU A 249 -17.10 39.49 22.07
C LEU A 249 -17.92 38.98 23.27
N SER A 250 -19.26 39.03 23.18
CA SER A 250 -20.17 38.48 24.19
C SER A 250 -20.44 36.98 24.06
N GLY A 251 -19.93 36.30 23.02
CA GLY A 251 -20.19 34.90 22.75
C GLY A 251 -21.61 34.59 22.25
N ASN A 252 -22.37 35.61 21.77
CA ASN A 252 -23.71 35.45 21.24
C ASN A 252 -23.72 35.16 19.74
N VAL A 253 -22.90 34.16 19.31
CA VAL A 253 -22.78 33.74 17.93
C VAL A 253 -23.41 32.38 17.75
N HIS A 254 -23.90 32.10 16.53
CA HIS A 254 -24.45 30.80 16.14
C HIS A 254 -24.14 30.56 14.65
N THR A 255 -24.34 29.33 14.14
CA THR A 255 -23.92 28.91 12.80
C THR A 255 -24.47 29.74 11.64
N ARG A 256 -25.57 30.48 11.86
CA ARG A 256 -26.21 31.40 10.86
C ARG A 256 -25.91 32.87 11.13
N TRP A 257 -25.23 33.17 12.22
CA TRP A 257 -24.98 34.57 12.66
C TRP A 257 -24.23 35.37 11.58
N PHE A 258 -23.27 34.76 10.94
CA PHE A 258 -22.49 35.42 9.89
C PHE A 258 -23.38 35.85 8.72
N ASP A 259 -24.22 34.95 8.21
CA ASP A 259 -25.13 35.24 7.10
C ASP A 259 -26.15 36.32 7.47
N GLU A 260 -26.58 36.36 8.71
CA GLU A 260 -27.52 37.36 9.24
C GLU A 260 -26.85 38.76 9.41
N GLN A 261 -25.53 38.82 9.66
CA GLN A 261 -24.82 40.07 9.90
C GLN A 261 -23.94 40.51 8.71
N ILE A 262 -23.98 39.83 7.58
CA ILE A 262 -23.04 40.01 6.45
C ILE A 262 -22.99 41.43 5.95
N ILE A 263 -24.13 42.13 5.86
CA ILE A 263 -24.23 43.53 5.35
C ILE A 263 -23.52 44.51 6.32
N ILE A 264 -23.52 44.21 7.64
CA ILE A 264 -22.84 45.04 8.62
C ILE A 264 -21.35 44.74 8.62
N LEU A 265 -20.99 43.43 8.51
CA LEU A 265 -19.62 42.97 8.59
C LEU A 265 -18.81 43.35 7.32
N THR A 266 -19.46 43.54 6.16
CA THR A 266 -18.79 43.91 4.91
C THR A 266 -18.66 45.41 4.68
N LYS A 267 -19.36 46.26 5.50
CA LYS A 267 -19.16 47.72 5.41
C LYS A 267 -17.75 48.08 5.83
N GLN A 268 -16.95 48.56 4.87
CA GLN A 268 -15.63 49.09 5.11
C GLN A 268 -15.76 50.42 5.87
N GLU A 269 -15.20 50.50 7.10
CA GLU A 269 -14.87 51.78 7.67
C GLU A 269 -13.65 52.32 6.95
N ALA A 270 -13.77 53.55 6.43
CA ALA A 270 -12.78 54.22 5.56
C ALA A 270 -11.44 54.58 6.26
N GLN A 271 -11.11 54.02 7.43
CA GLN A 271 -9.94 54.38 8.25
C GLN A 271 -9.07 53.18 8.68
N ASP A 272 -9.20 52.01 8.12
CA ASP A 272 -8.41 50.87 8.57
C ASP A 272 -7.26 50.56 7.63
N GLU A 273 -6.31 51.51 7.43
CA GLU A 273 -5.00 51.21 6.88
C GLU A 273 -4.20 50.34 7.88
N GLY A 274 -3.59 49.26 7.39
CA GLY A 274 -2.75 48.40 8.24
C GLY A 274 -1.60 49.19 8.88
N HIS A 275 -1.12 48.74 10.01
CA HIS A 275 -0.02 49.37 10.75
C HIS A 275 1.34 48.92 10.23
N TRP A 276 1.70 49.30 9.06
CA TRP A 276 3.04 49.08 8.48
C TRP A 276 3.59 50.34 7.86
N PHE A 277 4.92 50.54 7.90
CA PHE A 277 5.60 51.62 7.20
C PHE A 277 5.98 51.14 5.77
N SER A 278 5.71 51.93 4.77
CA SER A 278 6.18 51.73 3.42
C SER A 278 7.13 52.82 3.05
N ASP A 279 8.41 52.50 2.90
CA ASP A 279 9.44 53.43 2.38
C ASP A 279 9.51 53.45 0.83
N ILE A 280 8.52 52.89 0.17
CA ILE A 280 8.49 52.90 -1.29
C ILE A 280 7.54 53.97 -1.75
N GLU A 281 8.09 55.01 -2.41
CA GLU A 281 7.29 55.96 -3.18
C GLU A 281 6.30 55.19 -4.03
N LYS A 282 5.02 55.53 -3.90
CA LYS A 282 3.94 55.01 -4.76
C LYS A 282 4.19 55.45 -6.19
N ASP A 283 5.02 54.75 -6.92
CA ASP A 283 4.88 54.73 -8.34
C ASP A 283 3.46 54.23 -8.64
N ASN A 284 2.68 55.09 -9.26
CA ASN A 284 1.30 54.84 -9.62
C ASN A 284 1.16 53.64 -10.56
N TYR A 285 1.31 52.44 -10.04
CA TYR A 285 0.74 51.26 -10.65
C TYR A 285 -0.74 51.20 -10.31
N THR A 286 -1.54 51.97 -11.00
CA THR A 286 -2.96 51.67 -11.12
C THR A 286 -3.08 50.27 -11.68
N LEU A 287 -3.34 49.32 -10.81
CA LEU A 287 -3.81 47.98 -11.18
C LEU A 287 -5.15 48.14 -11.90
N LYS A 288 -5.06 48.24 -13.23
CA LYS A 288 -6.24 48.03 -14.07
C LYS A 288 -6.65 46.57 -13.86
N THR A 289 -7.80 46.38 -13.24
CA THR A 289 -8.49 45.09 -13.19
C THR A 289 -8.44 44.46 -14.58
N ARG A 290 -7.64 43.43 -14.73
CA ARG A 290 -7.59 42.62 -15.95
C ARG A 290 -8.78 41.66 -15.88
N HIS A 291 -9.77 41.90 -16.71
CA HIS A 291 -10.84 40.92 -16.92
C HIS A 291 -10.23 39.70 -17.63
N THR A 292 -10.37 38.54 -17.03
CA THR A 292 -10.12 37.27 -17.68
C THR A 292 -11.23 36.96 -18.65
N GLY A 293 -10.93 36.97 -19.93
CA GLY A 293 -11.89 36.74 -21.00
C GLY A 293 -11.52 37.49 -22.27
N ALA A 294 -10.35 37.21 -22.82
CA ALA A 294 -9.97 37.75 -24.13
C ALA A 294 -10.33 36.73 -25.20
N ARG A 295 -11.09 37.14 -26.20
CA ARG A 295 -11.21 36.36 -27.44
C ARG A 295 -9.87 36.34 -28.14
N ALA A 296 -9.23 35.19 -28.13
CA ALA A 296 -8.11 34.85 -28.98
C ALA A 296 -8.60 33.84 -30.02
N ASP A 297 -8.23 34.03 -31.28
CA ASP A 297 -8.50 33.04 -32.32
C ASP A 297 -7.86 31.70 -31.90
N GLY A 298 -8.68 30.67 -31.67
CA GLY A 298 -8.25 29.38 -31.17
C GLY A 298 -7.25 28.62 -32.07
N ASN A 299 -7.03 29.13 -33.28
CA ASN A 299 -6.09 28.57 -34.26
C ASN A 299 -4.72 29.26 -34.28
N ASP A 300 -4.55 30.40 -33.57
CA ASP A 300 -3.26 31.06 -33.45
C ASP A 300 -2.69 31.02 -32.03
N PRO A 301 -1.65 30.21 -31.74
CA PRO A 301 -1.04 30.13 -30.42
C PRO A 301 -0.50 31.44 -29.83
N LEU A 302 -0.33 32.48 -30.69
CA LEU A 302 0.16 33.79 -30.30
C LEU A 302 -0.95 34.86 -30.26
N ALA A 303 -2.20 34.49 -30.50
CA ALA A 303 -3.33 35.43 -30.53
C ALA A 303 -3.48 36.19 -29.21
N LEU A 304 -3.18 35.57 -28.07
CA LEU A 304 -3.21 36.20 -26.75
C LEU A 304 -2.21 37.35 -26.61
N PHE A 305 -1.03 37.22 -27.18
CA PHE A 305 0.00 38.26 -27.15
C PHE A 305 -0.30 39.44 -28.10
N ARG A 306 -0.98 39.18 -29.24
CA ARG A 306 -1.45 40.22 -30.16
C ARG A 306 -2.64 41.00 -29.60
N TYR A 307 -3.54 40.34 -28.88
CA TYR A 307 -4.66 40.97 -28.20
C TYR A 307 -4.19 41.97 -27.13
N ASP A 308 -3.18 41.62 -26.34
CA ASP A 308 -2.63 42.53 -25.31
C ASP A 308 -1.97 43.79 -25.90
N SER A 309 -1.46 43.74 -27.13
CA SER A 309 -0.91 44.90 -27.84
C SER A 309 -1.98 45.82 -28.46
N GLN A 310 -3.14 45.28 -28.84
CA GLN A 310 -4.23 46.06 -29.43
C GLN A 310 -5.11 46.75 -28.38
N ARG A 311 -5.15 46.28 -27.14
CA ARG A 311 -5.98 46.84 -26.08
C ARG A 311 -5.49 48.15 -25.47
N LYS A 312 -4.36 48.65 -25.91
CA LYS A 312 -3.84 49.97 -25.48
C LYS A 312 -4.58 51.15 -26.08
N SER A 313 -5.58 50.96 -26.97
CA SER A 313 -6.20 52.02 -27.71
C SER A 313 -7.70 52.28 -27.52
N THR A 314 -8.42 51.47 -26.77
CA THR A 314 -9.89 51.69 -26.63
C THR A 314 -10.38 51.46 -25.20
N ASN A 315 -10.41 52.54 -24.43
CA ASN A 315 -11.24 52.65 -23.24
C ASN A 315 -12.35 53.66 -23.50
N LYS A 316 -13.59 53.20 -23.70
CA LYS A 316 -14.83 53.88 -23.27
C LYS A 316 -16.05 52.97 -23.51
N VAL A 317 -16.92 53.03 -22.48
CA VAL A 317 -18.31 52.53 -22.47
C VAL A 317 -18.48 51.14 -21.85
N ALA A 318 -18.76 51.12 -20.59
CA ALA A 318 -19.62 50.16 -19.94
C ALA A 318 -20.20 50.80 -18.66
N ALA A 319 -21.25 51.51 -18.81
CA ALA A 319 -22.16 51.87 -17.74
C ALA A 319 -23.58 51.95 -18.34
N ASP A 320 -24.52 51.35 -17.60
CA ASP A 320 -25.98 51.43 -17.82
C ASP A 320 -26.61 50.43 -18.82
N LEU A 321 -26.93 49.28 -18.35
CA LEU A 321 -28.09 48.51 -18.84
C LEU A 321 -28.91 47.98 -17.66
N ASN A 322 -29.57 48.90 -16.93
CA ASN A 322 -30.75 48.58 -16.15
C ASN A 322 -31.95 48.62 -17.09
N LEU A 323 -32.24 47.51 -17.75
CA LEU A 323 -33.49 47.35 -18.51
C LEU A 323 -34.61 46.95 -17.57
N SER A 324 -35.46 47.92 -17.20
CA SER A 324 -36.70 47.69 -16.48
C SER A 324 -37.68 46.95 -17.40
N VAL A 325 -37.97 45.70 -17.12
CA VAL A 325 -39.04 44.90 -17.72
C VAL A 325 -40.39 45.45 -17.19
N LYS A 326 -41.12 46.14 -18.06
CA LYS A 326 -42.51 46.58 -17.79
C LYS A 326 -43.40 46.06 -18.89
N GLU A 327 -43.68 44.77 -18.94
CA GLU A 327 -44.83 44.18 -19.61
C GLU A 327 -45.25 42.91 -18.90
N LYS A 328 -46.60 42.68 -18.77
CA LYS A 328 -47.19 41.70 -17.83
C LYS A 328 -46.94 40.22 -18.17
N ASN A 329 -46.32 39.83 -19.29
CA ASN A 329 -46.17 38.42 -19.70
C ASN A 329 -44.74 38.03 -20.17
N THR A 330 -43.77 38.95 -20.16
CA THR A 330 -42.40 38.67 -20.57
C THR A 330 -41.51 38.35 -19.35
N ILE A 331 -40.90 37.20 -19.33
CA ILE A 331 -40.02 36.72 -18.24
C ILE A 331 -38.60 36.58 -18.80
N GLY A 332 -37.62 37.10 -18.04
CA GLY A 332 -36.21 36.95 -18.40
C GLY A 332 -35.63 35.62 -17.86
N ILE A 333 -35.00 34.84 -18.72
CA ILE A 333 -34.14 33.75 -18.27
C ILE A 333 -32.80 34.34 -17.85
N VAL A 334 -32.45 34.15 -16.59
CA VAL A 334 -31.22 34.70 -15.99
C VAL A 334 -30.16 33.60 -15.79
N THR A 335 -28.88 34.02 -15.82
CA THR A 335 -27.79 33.10 -15.53
C THR A 335 -27.78 32.69 -14.04
N PRO A 336 -27.67 31.41 -13.71
CA PRO A 336 -27.47 30.97 -12.33
C PRO A 336 -26.01 31.10 -11.87
N ILE A 337 -25.09 31.37 -12.77
CA ILE A 337 -23.63 31.36 -12.50
C ILE A 337 -22.95 32.41 -13.38
N GLN A 338 -21.84 32.96 -12.92
CA GLN A 338 -20.95 33.79 -13.74
C GLN A 338 -20.14 32.89 -14.68
N GLY A 339 -20.06 33.29 -15.97
CA GLY A 339 -19.32 32.54 -16.98
C GLY A 339 -19.31 33.26 -18.35
N THR A 340 -18.83 32.56 -19.36
CA THR A 340 -18.82 33.03 -20.76
C THR A 340 -19.86 32.24 -21.56
N ILE A 341 -20.67 32.91 -22.36
CA ILE A 341 -21.64 32.25 -23.25
C ILE A 341 -20.88 31.52 -24.35
N VAL A 342 -21.01 30.16 -24.39
CA VAL A 342 -20.36 29.30 -25.39
C VAL A 342 -21.28 29.06 -26.58
N ALA A 343 -22.57 28.87 -26.33
CA ALA A 343 -23.55 28.65 -27.36
C ALA A 343 -24.92 29.24 -26.95
N ILE A 344 -25.70 29.69 -27.94
CA ILE A 344 -27.09 30.07 -27.80
C ILE A 344 -27.85 29.14 -28.73
N GLU A 345 -28.68 28.25 -28.13
CA GLU A 345 -29.36 27.15 -28.84
C GLU A 345 -30.73 27.56 -29.42
N VAL A 346 -31.13 28.84 -29.25
CA VAL A 346 -32.44 29.33 -29.66
C VAL A 346 -32.30 30.68 -30.37
N SER A 347 -33.27 31.00 -31.27
CA SER A 347 -33.33 32.23 -32.02
C SER A 347 -34.58 33.06 -31.64
N GLU A 348 -34.53 34.38 -31.89
CA GLU A 348 -35.70 35.26 -31.68
C GLU A 348 -36.88 34.79 -32.55
N GLY A 349 -38.05 34.75 -31.95
CA GLY A 349 -39.28 34.23 -32.57
C GLY A 349 -39.48 32.71 -32.46
N GLU A 350 -38.50 31.98 -31.95
CA GLU A 350 -38.56 30.53 -31.77
C GLU A 350 -39.42 30.15 -30.57
N THR A 351 -40.22 29.09 -30.70
CA THR A 351 -40.98 28.54 -29.57
C THR A 351 -40.10 27.59 -28.76
N VAL A 352 -39.98 27.81 -27.44
CA VAL A 352 -39.23 26.99 -26.52
C VAL A 352 -40.18 26.22 -25.59
N ASN A 353 -39.82 25.00 -25.25
CA ASN A 353 -40.55 24.15 -24.33
C ASN A 353 -39.86 24.07 -22.96
N LEU A 354 -40.62 23.77 -21.92
CA LEU A 354 -40.09 23.51 -20.57
C LEU A 354 -38.99 22.44 -20.61
N GLY A 355 -37.82 22.76 -20.06
CA GLY A 355 -36.65 21.87 -20.01
C GLY A 355 -35.80 21.87 -21.28
N GLN A 356 -36.15 22.62 -22.33
CA GLN A 356 -35.33 22.74 -23.53
C GLN A 356 -34.07 23.57 -23.25
N PRO A 357 -32.88 23.11 -23.68
CA PRO A 357 -31.64 23.89 -23.62
C PRO A 357 -31.82 25.20 -24.41
N VAL A 358 -31.42 26.33 -23.84
CA VAL A 358 -31.51 27.64 -24.47
C VAL A 358 -30.17 28.35 -24.58
N VAL A 359 -29.27 28.16 -23.61
CA VAL A 359 -27.93 28.78 -23.63
C VAL A 359 -26.96 27.85 -22.91
N ILE A 360 -25.73 27.77 -23.37
CA ILE A 360 -24.63 27.09 -22.75
C ILE A 360 -23.62 28.12 -22.26
N ILE A 361 -23.27 28.06 -20.97
CA ILE A 361 -22.32 28.96 -20.31
C ILE A 361 -21.14 28.16 -19.82
N GLU A 362 -19.94 28.56 -20.19
CA GLU A 362 -18.70 28.02 -19.62
C GLU A 362 -18.33 28.79 -18.35
N ALA A 363 -18.24 28.06 -17.22
CA ALA A 363 -17.73 28.58 -15.97
C ALA A 363 -16.70 27.60 -15.43
N MET A 364 -15.50 28.07 -15.09
CA MET A 364 -14.41 27.24 -14.52
C MET A 364 -14.06 26.01 -15.39
N LYS A 365 -14.04 26.15 -16.70
CA LYS A 365 -13.81 25.09 -17.70
C LYS A 365 -14.89 24.00 -17.74
N MET A 366 -16.07 24.30 -17.21
CA MET A 366 -17.23 23.42 -17.26
C MET A 366 -18.38 24.15 -17.96
N GLU A 367 -19.07 23.43 -18.82
CA GLU A 367 -20.25 23.96 -19.54
C GLU A 367 -21.50 23.71 -18.68
N HIS A 368 -22.26 24.79 -18.46
CA HIS A 368 -23.54 24.80 -17.79
C HIS A 368 -24.63 25.03 -18.81
N VAL A 369 -25.50 24.03 -18.95
CA VAL A 369 -26.65 24.13 -19.85
C VAL A 369 -27.81 24.81 -19.11
N ILE A 370 -28.22 25.99 -19.61
CA ILE A 370 -29.39 26.72 -19.12
C ILE A 370 -30.59 26.26 -19.93
N THR A 371 -31.63 25.85 -19.22
CA THR A 371 -32.88 25.36 -19.83
C THR A 371 -34.02 26.33 -19.61
N ALA A 372 -35.04 26.30 -20.48
CA ALA A 372 -36.25 27.10 -20.32
C ALA A 372 -37.10 26.55 -19.15
N ASP A 373 -37.49 27.41 -18.20
CA ASP A 373 -38.30 27.07 -17.04
C ASP A 373 -39.81 26.97 -17.34
N PHE A 374 -40.24 27.36 -18.53
CA PHE A 374 -41.65 27.35 -18.99
C PHE A 374 -41.73 27.36 -20.53
N ASN A 375 -42.91 27.05 -21.04
CA ASN A 375 -43.17 27.11 -22.47
C ASN A 375 -43.44 28.58 -22.91
N GLY A 376 -42.79 29.01 -23.99
CA GLY A 376 -42.90 30.42 -24.47
C GLY A 376 -42.28 30.63 -25.83
N ILE A 377 -42.33 31.87 -26.29
CA ILE A 377 -41.70 32.35 -27.55
C ILE A 377 -40.56 33.26 -27.18
N VAL A 378 -39.36 33.04 -27.72
CA VAL A 378 -38.18 33.88 -27.51
C VAL A 378 -38.47 35.25 -28.15
N ARG A 379 -38.56 36.28 -27.33
CA ARG A 379 -38.81 37.65 -27.74
C ARG A 379 -37.54 38.40 -28.11
N ALA A 380 -36.50 38.20 -27.29
CA ALA A 380 -35.19 38.84 -27.56
C ALA A 380 -34.07 38.01 -26.98
N VAL A 381 -32.93 38.01 -27.63
CA VAL A 381 -31.65 37.45 -27.19
C VAL A 381 -30.73 38.61 -26.83
N ASN A 382 -30.53 38.85 -25.53
CA ASN A 382 -29.83 40.03 -25.05
C ASN A 382 -28.30 39.93 -25.08
N MET A 383 -27.76 38.74 -25.32
CA MET A 383 -26.34 38.46 -25.27
C MET A 383 -25.87 37.68 -26.48
N SER A 384 -24.58 37.70 -26.74
CA SER A 384 -23.94 36.99 -27.85
C SER A 384 -22.98 35.93 -27.37
N VAL A 385 -22.73 34.93 -28.21
CA VAL A 385 -21.68 33.94 -27.97
C VAL A 385 -20.35 34.63 -27.72
N GLY A 386 -19.70 34.33 -26.62
CA GLY A 386 -18.46 34.93 -26.16
C GLY A 386 -18.61 36.08 -25.17
N ASP A 387 -19.84 36.50 -24.84
CA ASP A 387 -20.07 37.49 -23.78
C ASP A 387 -19.87 36.90 -22.40
N VAL A 388 -19.26 37.69 -21.50
CA VAL A 388 -19.10 37.31 -20.09
C VAL A 388 -20.30 37.81 -19.32
N VAL A 389 -20.99 36.91 -18.66
CA VAL A 389 -22.20 37.18 -17.88
C VAL A 389 -21.98 36.91 -16.39
N THR A 390 -22.63 37.73 -15.57
CA THR A 390 -22.62 37.54 -14.10
C THR A 390 -23.88 36.82 -13.64
N ASN A 391 -23.85 36.25 -12.45
CA ASN A 391 -25.03 35.61 -11.88
C ASN A 391 -26.21 36.60 -11.83
N GLY A 392 -27.39 36.14 -12.27
CA GLY A 392 -28.60 36.95 -12.31
C GLY A 392 -28.73 37.85 -13.56
N CYS A 393 -27.78 37.81 -14.52
CA CYS A 393 -27.85 38.54 -15.75
C CYS A 393 -28.96 37.97 -16.68
N PRO A 394 -29.94 38.78 -17.18
CA PRO A 394 -30.96 38.28 -18.07
C PRO A 394 -30.37 38.07 -19.49
N ILE A 395 -30.35 36.81 -19.91
CA ILE A 395 -29.78 36.40 -21.22
C ILE A 395 -30.82 36.45 -22.31
N LEU A 396 -32.02 35.94 -21.99
CA LEU A 396 -33.14 35.82 -22.92
C LEU A 396 -34.41 36.40 -22.30
N LEU A 397 -35.24 36.99 -23.14
CA LEU A 397 -36.59 37.38 -22.79
C LEU A 397 -37.55 36.43 -23.50
N ILE A 398 -38.43 35.81 -22.75
CA ILE A 398 -39.42 34.83 -23.28
C ILE A 398 -40.82 35.27 -22.89
N ASP A 399 -41.73 35.36 -23.89
CA ASP A 399 -43.15 35.60 -23.69
C ASP A 399 -43.80 34.28 -23.34
N ARG A 400 -44.37 34.16 -22.12
CA ARG A 400 -45.00 32.94 -21.63
C ARG A 400 -46.29 32.64 -22.36
N LEU A 401 -46.46 31.41 -22.88
CA LEU A 401 -47.69 30.96 -23.52
C LEU A 401 -48.63 30.40 -22.43
N GLU A 402 -49.76 31.08 -22.19
CA GLU A 402 -50.79 30.60 -21.29
C GLU A 402 -51.67 29.55 -22.02
N GLY A 403 -51.75 28.32 -21.51
CA GLY A 403 -52.72 27.34 -21.94
C GLY A 403 -52.27 26.19 -22.82
N SER A 404 -51.01 26.01 -23.10
CA SER A 404 -50.50 24.79 -23.80
C SER A 404 -50.25 23.64 -22.81
N ASN A 405 -50.89 22.50 -23.07
CA ASN A 405 -50.64 21.24 -22.34
C ASN A 405 -49.13 20.95 -22.43
N SER A 406 -48.48 20.92 -21.26
CA SER A 406 -47.05 20.63 -21.11
C SER A 406 -46.74 19.24 -21.61
N GLN A 407 -46.32 19.09 -22.85
CA GLN A 407 -45.55 17.91 -23.22
C GLN A 407 -44.13 18.14 -22.67
N ILE A 408 -43.90 17.51 -21.52
CA ILE A 408 -42.53 17.37 -20.99
C ILE A 408 -41.80 16.54 -22.04
N ILE A 409 -40.86 17.16 -22.77
CA ILE A 409 -39.92 16.41 -23.58
C ILE A 409 -39.09 15.59 -22.61
N ALA A 410 -39.38 14.29 -22.53
CA ALA A 410 -38.57 13.38 -21.74
C ALA A 410 -37.13 13.46 -22.28
N PRO A 411 -36.12 13.58 -21.42
CA PRO A 411 -34.73 13.55 -21.87
C PRO A 411 -34.52 12.30 -22.72
N PRO A 412 -33.77 12.36 -23.82
CA PRO A 412 -33.52 11.23 -24.68
C PRO A 412 -33.06 10.05 -23.82
N LYS A 413 -33.66 8.88 -24.01
CA LYS A 413 -33.20 7.66 -23.30
C LYS A 413 -31.74 7.46 -23.63
N LEU A 414 -30.90 7.53 -22.59
CA LEU A 414 -29.48 7.21 -22.71
C LEU A 414 -29.38 5.75 -23.18
N ASP A 415 -28.67 5.53 -24.26
CA ASP A 415 -28.28 4.20 -24.71
C ASP A 415 -27.05 3.76 -23.90
N PRO A 416 -27.17 2.79 -22.98
CA PRO A 416 -26.04 2.34 -22.18
C PRO A 416 -24.95 1.64 -23.00
N ASP A 417 -25.26 1.19 -24.22
CA ASP A 417 -24.34 0.50 -25.12
C ASP A 417 -23.62 1.44 -26.08
N LEU A 418 -23.99 2.72 -26.09
CA LEU A 418 -23.33 3.72 -26.90
C LEU A 418 -21.89 3.98 -26.42
N ILE A 419 -20.91 3.61 -27.25
CA ILE A 419 -19.49 3.88 -26.98
C ILE A 419 -19.16 5.28 -27.50
N ARG A 420 -18.83 6.19 -26.59
CA ARG A 420 -18.37 7.54 -26.91
C ARG A 420 -16.96 7.49 -27.48
N SER A 421 -16.56 8.53 -28.21
CA SER A 421 -15.25 8.60 -28.86
C SER A 421 -14.08 8.55 -27.88
N ASP A 422 -14.22 9.16 -26.70
CA ASP A 422 -13.23 9.13 -25.63
C ASP A 422 -13.06 7.73 -25.03
N LEU A 423 -14.15 6.98 -24.87
CA LEU A 423 -14.13 5.59 -24.45
C LEU A 423 -13.54 4.69 -25.56
N GLN A 424 -13.90 4.94 -26.84
CA GLN A 424 -13.33 4.19 -27.96
C GLN A 424 -11.81 4.37 -28.05
N GLU A 425 -11.30 5.60 -27.91
CA GLU A 425 -9.85 5.85 -27.83
C GLU A 425 -9.18 5.06 -26.72
N ASN A 426 -9.80 5.01 -25.54
CA ASN A 426 -9.27 4.24 -24.43
C ASN A 426 -9.26 2.72 -24.71
N ILE A 427 -10.32 2.19 -25.32
CA ILE A 427 -10.41 0.78 -25.74
C ILE A 427 -9.31 0.47 -26.76
N ASP A 428 -9.14 1.32 -27.78
CA ASP A 428 -8.13 1.13 -28.82
C ASP A 428 -6.72 1.15 -28.24
N ARG A 429 -6.43 2.05 -27.30
CA ARG A 429 -5.14 2.10 -26.62
C ARG A 429 -4.86 0.84 -25.77
N HIS A 430 -5.86 0.30 -25.09
CA HIS A 430 -5.71 -0.97 -24.36
C HIS A 430 -5.49 -2.13 -25.33
N ALA A 431 -6.14 -2.12 -26.48
CA ALA A 431 -5.94 -3.15 -27.49
C ALA A 431 -4.48 -3.27 -27.96
N PHE A 432 -3.74 -2.17 -28.06
CA PHE A 432 -2.30 -2.19 -28.38
C PHE A 432 -1.45 -2.91 -27.34
N THR A 433 -1.92 -3.07 -26.12
CA THR A 433 -1.18 -3.75 -25.07
C THR A 433 -1.34 -5.26 -25.10
N LEU A 434 -2.26 -5.77 -25.93
CA LEU A 434 -2.60 -7.18 -26.03
C LEU A 434 -1.80 -7.87 -27.13
N ASP A 435 -1.69 -9.19 -27.03
CA ASP A 435 -0.89 -10.01 -27.98
C ASP A 435 -1.51 -10.02 -29.38
N GLU A 436 -2.85 -9.88 -29.50
CA GLU A 436 -3.59 -9.83 -30.76
C GLU A 436 -3.14 -8.67 -31.65
N SER A 437 -2.65 -7.57 -31.07
CA SER A 437 -2.14 -6.41 -31.81
C SER A 437 -0.71 -6.62 -32.32
N ARG A 438 -0.02 -7.68 -31.91
CA ARG A 438 1.38 -7.97 -32.20
C ARG A 438 1.60 -9.36 -32.83
N PRO A 439 0.86 -9.74 -33.89
CA PRO A 439 0.89 -11.12 -34.42
C PRO A 439 2.28 -11.60 -34.88
N ALA A 440 3.11 -10.68 -35.38
CA ALA A 440 4.47 -11.01 -35.80
C ALA A 440 5.38 -11.35 -34.61
N ALA A 441 5.26 -10.64 -33.50
CA ALA A 441 6.01 -10.93 -32.27
C ALA A 441 5.56 -12.27 -31.65
N VAL A 442 4.25 -12.52 -31.65
CA VAL A 442 3.65 -13.79 -31.19
C VAL A 442 4.18 -14.96 -32.03
N ALA A 443 4.06 -14.87 -33.36
CA ALA A 443 4.53 -15.92 -34.26
C ALA A 443 6.04 -16.19 -34.09
N LYS A 444 6.85 -15.15 -33.95
CA LYS A 444 8.28 -15.27 -33.66
C LYS A 444 8.55 -15.97 -32.34
N ARG A 445 7.87 -15.59 -31.28
CA ARG A 445 8.03 -16.17 -29.91
C ARG A 445 7.67 -17.68 -29.95
N HIS A 446 6.53 -18.01 -30.55
CA HIS A 446 6.05 -19.38 -30.69
C HIS A 446 6.99 -20.25 -31.58
N SER A 447 7.63 -19.63 -32.59
CA SER A 447 8.59 -20.37 -33.45
C SER A 447 9.84 -20.86 -32.70
N PHE A 448 10.16 -20.23 -31.56
CA PHE A 448 11.21 -20.68 -30.66
C PHE A 448 10.73 -21.67 -29.59
N GLY A 449 9.45 -22.04 -29.60
CA GLY A 449 8.84 -22.96 -28.65
C GLY A 449 8.42 -22.29 -27.32
N TYR A 450 8.46 -20.96 -27.20
CA TYR A 450 8.07 -20.22 -26.02
C TYR A 450 6.64 -19.65 -26.11
N ARG A 451 5.96 -19.58 -24.99
CA ARG A 451 4.65 -18.94 -24.86
C ARG A 451 4.79 -17.43 -24.71
N MET A 452 3.72 -16.68 -25.03
CA MET A 452 3.63 -15.28 -24.64
C MET A 452 3.41 -15.16 -23.13
N ILE A 453 3.91 -14.07 -22.56
CA ILE A 453 3.79 -13.88 -21.09
C ILE A 453 2.32 -13.80 -20.63
N ARG A 454 1.43 -13.22 -21.45
CA ARG A 454 0.00 -13.15 -21.16
C ARG A 454 -0.66 -14.53 -21.19
N GLU A 455 -0.20 -15.45 -22.02
CA GLU A 455 -0.65 -16.84 -22.03
C GLU A 455 -0.23 -17.57 -20.73
N ASN A 456 0.97 -17.31 -20.22
CA ASN A 456 1.43 -17.87 -18.96
C ASN A 456 0.67 -17.28 -17.76
N ILE A 457 0.38 -15.97 -17.77
CA ILE A 457 -0.48 -15.34 -16.74
C ILE A 457 -1.89 -15.92 -16.78
N ALA A 458 -2.48 -16.10 -17.97
CA ALA A 458 -3.81 -16.68 -18.12
C ALA A 458 -3.89 -18.13 -17.62
N LEU A 459 -2.78 -18.90 -17.74
CA LEU A 459 -2.67 -20.25 -17.18
C LEU A 459 -2.52 -20.22 -15.64
N LEU A 460 -1.80 -19.24 -15.11
CA LEU A 460 -1.50 -19.11 -13.67
C LEU A 460 -2.73 -18.71 -12.86
N VAL A 461 -3.44 -17.68 -13.31
CA VAL A 461 -4.52 -17.07 -12.52
C VAL A 461 -5.88 -17.67 -12.84
N ASP A 462 -6.76 -17.69 -11.87
CA ASP A 462 -8.15 -18.10 -12.05
C ASP A 462 -8.84 -17.18 -13.08
N ARG A 463 -9.64 -17.76 -13.97
CA ARG A 463 -10.23 -17.08 -15.11
C ARG A 463 -11.00 -15.81 -14.68
N GLY A 464 -10.67 -14.68 -15.32
CA GLY A 464 -11.35 -13.39 -15.13
C GLY A 464 -10.96 -12.64 -13.85
N THR A 465 -10.02 -13.15 -13.04
CA THR A 465 -9.61 -12.52 -11.77
C THR A 465 -8.45 -11.53 -11.92
N PHE A 466 -7.68 -11.62 -13.00
CA PHE A 466 -6.51 -10.78 -13.19
C PHE A 466 -6.87 -9.32 -13.47
N LYS A 467 -6.35 -8.41 -12.68
CA LYS A 467 -6.42 -6.97 -12.90
C LYS A 467 -5.02 -6.41 -13.10
N GLU A 468 -4.72 -6.03 -14.34
CA GLU A 468 -3.44 -5.44 -14.71
C GLU A 468 -3.35 -3.98 -14.24
N TYR A 469 -2.17 -3.59 -13.80
CA TYR A 469 -1.84 -2.22 -13.38
C TYR A 469 -0.88 -1.58 -14.39
N TRP A 470 -1.13 -0.32 -14.73
CA TRP A 470 -0.33 0.46 -15.68
C TRP A 470 -0.12 -0.20 -17.05
N PRO A 471 -1.15 -0.76 -17.70
CA PRO A 471 -0.98 -1.38 -19.02
C PRO A 471 -0.57 -0.39 -20.10
N LEU A 472 -0.98 0.88 -19.99
CA LEU A 472 -0.72 1.91 -20.98
C LEU A 472 0.67 2.57 -20.87
N THR A 473 1.51 2.10 -19.94
CA THR A 473 2.90 2.58 -19.80
C THR A 473 3.73 2.16 -21.01
N VAL A 474 4.57 3.08 -21.50
CA VAL A 474 5.51 2.82 -22.59
C VAL A 474 6.94 3.13 -22.16
N ALA A 475 7.94 2.64 -22.89
CA ALA A 475 9.34 2.90 -22.59
C ALA A 475 9.67 4.42 -22.61
N ARG A 476 10.64 4.81 -21.77
CA ARG A 476 11.10 6.19 -21.69
C ARG A 476 12.17 6.47 -22.75
N GLN A 477 11.77 6.49 -24.02
CA GLN A 477 12.65 6.68 -25.18
C GLN A 477 12.10 7.73 -26.14
N HIS A 478 11.49 8.81 -25.62
CA HIS A 478 10.83 9.88 -26.40
C HIS A 478 11.81 10.73 -27.21
N THR A 479 13.09 10.74 -26.85
CA THR A 479 14.12 11.42 -27.64
C THR A 479 14.47 10.68 -28.93
N ARG A 480 14.15 9.39 -29.01
CA ARG A 480 14.48 8.49 -30.13
C ARG A 480 13.29 8.13 -30.99
N PHE A 481 12.12 8.03 -30.37
CA PHE A 481 10.91 7.54 -31.03
C PHE A 481 9.72 8.43 -30.69
N ASP A 482 8.84 8.64 -31.64
CA ASP A 482 7.55 9.28 -31.40
C ASP A 482 6.64 8.40 -30.54
N ILE A 483 5.61 9.02 -29.95
CA ILE A 483 4.75 8.35 -28.97
C ILE A 483 3.96 7.17 -29.60
N GLU A 484 3.57 7.25 -30.86
CA GLU A 484 2.82 6.17 -31.52
C GLU A 484 3.71 4.95 -31.74
N THR A 485 4.97 5.16 -32.14
CA THR A 485 5.98 4.10 -32.24
C THR A 485 6.23 3.43 -30.87
N LEU A 486 6.33 4.20 -29.80
CA LEU A 486 6.49 3.67 -28.44
C LEU A 486 5.27 2.88 -27.99
N ARG A 487 4.05 3.36 -28.25
CA ARG A 487 2.79 2.65 -27.94
C ARG A 487 2.74 1.27 -28.61
N LYS A 488 3.14 1.22 -29.88
CA LYS A 488 3.12 -0.02 -30.66
C LYS A 488 4.22 -1.01 -30.25
N ASN A 489 5.43 -0.51 -29.99
CA ASN A 489 6.61 -1.37 -29.83
C ASN A 489 6.97 -1.66 -28.38
N THR A 490 6.46 -0.88 -27.42
CA THR A 490 6.81 -1.00 -26.01
C THR A 490 5.57 -1.06 -25.08
N PRO A 491 4.58 -1.92 -25.38
CA PRO A 491 3.38 -2.04 -24.57
C PRO A 491 3.74 -2.43 -23.14
N ALA A 492 3.04 -1.82 -22.19
CA ALA A 492 3.23 -2.00 -20.75
C ALA A 492 4.69 -1.79 -20.25
N ASP A 493 5.54 -1.15 -21.07
CA ASP A 493 7.00 -1.02 -20.89
C ASP A 493 7.71 -2.38 -20.69
N GLY A 494 7.21 -3.44 -21.36
CA GLY A 494 7.77 -4.80 -21.26
C GLY A 494 7.53 -5.49 -19.93
N LEU A 495 6.59 -4.99 -19.11
CA LEU A 495 6.25 -5.58 -17.81
C LEU A 495 4.74 -5.67 -17.63
N VAL A 496 4.19 -6.86 -17.65
CA VAL A 496 2.80 -7.12 -17.28
C VAL A 496 2.74 -7.37 -15.76
N ALA A 497 2.03 -6.55 -15.02
CA ALA A 497 1.95 -6.68 -13.58
C ALA A 497 0.54 -6.42 -13.07
N GLY A 498 0.11 -7.17 -12.06
CA GLY A 498 -1.25 -7.06 -11.56
C GLY A 498 -1.56 -7.99 -10.40
N ILE A 499 -2.81 -7.97 -9.98
CA ILE A 499 -3.34 -8.84 -8.93
C ILE A 499 -4.33 -9.81 -9.56
N GLY A 500 -4.19 -11.09 -9.23
CA GLY A 500 -5.11 -12.16 -9.60
C GLY A 500 -5.32 -13.14 -8.46
N SER A 501 -6.24 -14.08 -8.65
CA SER A 501 -6.42 -15.22 -7.74
C SER A 501 -5.75 -16.47 -8.32
N VAL A 502 -5.19 -17.31 -7.47
CA VAL A 502 -4.57 -18.59 -7.82
C VAL A 502 -5.11 -19.65 -6.85
N ASN A 503 -5.49 -20.81 -7.38
CA ASN A 503 -6.08 -21.91 -6.60
C ASN A 503 -7.40 -21.56 -5.91
N GLY A 504 -8.20 -20.65 -6.46
CA GLY A 504 -9.47 -20.21 -5.86
C GLY A 504 -10.52 -21.32 -5.74
N HIS A 505 -10.36 -22.42 -6.50
CA HIS A 505 -11.19 -23.63 -6.35
C HIS A 505 -10.88 -24.41 -5.07
N LEU A 506 -9.63 -24.34 -4.56
CA LEU A 506 -9.21 -24.97 -3.30
C LEU A 506 -9.34 -24.04 -2.12
N PHE A 507 -9.02 -22.75 -2.31
CA PHE A 507 -8.93 -21.77 -1.22
C PHE A 507 -9.87 -20.59 -1.49
N LYS A 508 -10.90 -20.41 -0.66
CA LYS A 508 -11.86 -19.29 -0.76
C LYS A 508 -11.30 -17.97 -0.24
N ALA A 509 -10.39 -18.04 0.71
CA ALA A 509 -9.64 -16.92 1.28
C ALA A 509 -8.15 -17.08 0.93
N ASP A 510 -7.41 -15.98 0.96
CA ASP A 510 -5.95 -15.96 0.78
C ASP A 510 -5.44 -16.53 -0.57
N ASN A 511 -6.28 -16.49 -1.61
CA ASN A 511 -5.96 -16.94 -2.96
C ASN A 511 -5.39 -15.82 -3.86
N ARG A 512 -5.35 -14.58 -3.40
CA ARG A 512 -4.85 -13.44 -4.17
C ARG A 512 -3.33 -13.42 -4.19
N VAL A 513 -2.79 -13.12 -5.38
CA VAL A 513 -1.35 -13.00 -5.60
C VAL A 513 -1.02 -11.73 -6.39
N MET A 514 0.18 -11.21 -6.20
CA MET A 514 0.80 -10.22 -7.05
C MET A 514 1.59 -10.93 -8.13
N VAL A 515 1.27 -10.68 -9.40
CA VAL A 515 1.99 -11.19 -10.56
C VAL A 515 2.86 -10.08 -11.13
N ILE A 516 4.14 -10.39 -11.34
CA ILE A 516 5.14 -9.52 -11.98
C ILE A 516 5.75 -10.31 -13.12
N ALA A 517 5.55 -9.91 -14.36
CA ALA A 517 5.86 -10.74 -15.49
C ALA A 517 6.54 -9.93 -16.62
N TYR A 518 7.79 -10.24 -16.89
CA TYR A 518 8.55 -9.62 -17.98
C TYR A 518 8.13 -10.16 -19.33
N ASP A 519 7.83 -9.28 -20.28
CA ASP A 519 7.59 -9.61 -21.68
C ASP A 519 8.91 -9.53 -22.47
N TYR A 520 9.54 -10.67 -22.69
CA TYR A 520 10.80 -10.74 -23.44
C TYR A 520 10.67 -10.22 -24.89
N THR A 521 9.48 -10.22 -25.48
CA THR A 521 9.23 -9.70 -26.83
C THR A 521 9.33 -8.17 -26.91
N VAL A 522 9.33 -7.51 -25.75
CA VAL A 522 9.47 -6.04 -25.61
C VAL A 522 10.87 -5.73 -25.09
N LEU A 523 11.73 -5.20 -25.96
CA LEU A 523 13.09 -4.79 -25.63
C LEU A 523 13.87 -5.86 -24.83
N ALA A 524 13.69 -7.14 -25.21
CA ALA A 524 14.31 -8.30 -24.57
C ALA A 524 14.12 -8.37 -23.05
N GLY A 525 12.97 -7.95 -22.53
CA GLY A 525 12.66 -7.97 -21.11
C GLY A 525 13.56 -7.07 -20.23
N THR A 526 14.23 -6.09 -20.82
CA THR A 526 15.16 -5.20 -20.10
C THR A 526 14.42 -4.20 -19.21
N GLN A 527 15.06 -3.82 -18.11
CA GLN A 527 14.52 -2.94 -17.08
C GLN A 527 14.79 -1.47 -17.42
N GLY A 528 13.75 -0.66 -17.61
CA GLY A 528 13.82 0.78 -17.80
C GLY A 528 13.25 1.53 -16.61
N ALA A 529 13.35 2.88 -16.60
CA ALA A 529 12.93 3.72 -15.48
C ALA A 529 11.42 3.57 -15.12
N ARG A 530 10.54 3.51 -16.13
CA ARG A 530 9.10 3.30 -15.90
C ARG A 530 8.78 1.87 -15.49
N ASN A 531 9.54 0.89 -16.00
CA ASN A 531 9.47 -0.49 -15.57
C ASN A 531 9.79 -0.62 -14.07
N HIS A 532 10.89 -0.01 -13.60
CA HIS A 532 11.23 0.06 -12.18
C HIS A 532 10.13 0.74 -11.34
N ALA A 533 9.62 1.90 -11.77
CA ALA A 533 8.54 2.61 -11.06
C ALA A 533 7.27 1.74 -10.93
N LYS A 534 6.92 0.97 -11.96
CA LYS A 534 5.80 0.02 -11.94
C LYS A 534 6.05 -1.09 -10.92
N GLN A 535 7.24 -1.70 -10.93
CA GLN A 535 7.63 -2.72 -9.94
C GLN A 535 7.58 -2.17 -8.52
N ASP A 536 8.13 -1.00 -8.28
CA ASP A 536 8.14 -0.32 -6.98
C ASP A 536 6.72 -0.14 -6.43
N ARG A 537 5.80 0.25 -7.30
CA ARG A 537 4.38 0.38 -6.95
C ARG A 537 3.78 -0.98 -6.58
N MET A 538 4.07 -2.03 -7.38
CA MET A 538 3.53 -3.37 -7.15
C MET A 538 4.09 -4.00 -5.87
N PHE A 539 5.40 -3.90 -5.63
CA PHE A 539 6.01 -4.43 -4.39
C PHE A 539 5.52 -3.70 -3.14
N SER A 540 5.29 -2.39 -3.24
CA SER A 540 4.67 -1.62 -2.15
C SER A 540 3.23 -2.07 -1.86
N LEU A 541 2.45 -2.43 -2.89
CA LEU A 541 1.11 -3.00 -2.74
C LEU A 541 1.18 -4.41 -2.16
N ALA A 542 2.08 -5.28 -2.66
CA ALA A 542 2.27 -6.63 -2.13
C ALA A 542 2.62 -6.60 -0.63
N LYS A 543 3.51 -5.71 -0.22
CA LYS A 543 3.88 -5.50 1.20
C LYS A 543 2.67 -5.09 2.04
N ARG A 544 1.91 -4.08 1.59
CA ARG A 544 0.76 -3.54 2.32
C ARG A 544 -0.39 -4.54 2.43
N LEU A 545 -0.66 -5.27 1.34
CA LEU A 545 -1.77 -6.23 1.26
C LEU A 545 -1.36 -7.65 1.66
N LYS A 546 -0.07 -7.87 1.97
CA LYS A 546 0.52 -9.19 2.28
C LYS A 546 0.22 -10.24 1.20
N LEU A 547 0.42 -9.86 -0.07
CA LEU A 547 0.18 -10.76 -1.20
C LEU A 547 1.44 -11.55 -1.53
N PRO A 548 1.37 -12.87 -1.70
CA PRO A 548 2.42 -13.65 -2.34
C PRO A 548 2.78 -13.04 -3.71
N VAL A 549 4.04 -13.12 -4.09
CA VAL A 549 4.51 -12.60 -5.38
C VAL A 549 4.94 -13.74 -6.28
N ILE A 550 4.42 -13.77 -7.49
CA ILE A 550 4.88 -14.66 -8.56
C ILE A 550 5.56 -13.80 -9.61
N LEU A 551 6.86 -14.04 -9.79
CA LEU A 551 7.75 -13.32 -10.68
C LEU A 551 8.12 -14.19 -11.88
N PHE A 552 7.70 -13.82 -13.10
CA PHE A 552 8.26 -14.40 -14.31
C PHE A 552 9.51 -13.59 -14.69
N GLY A 553 10.68 -14.15 -14.37
CA GLY A 553 11.98 -13.52 -14.54
C GLY A 553 12.61 -13.85 -15.89
N GLU A 554 12.43 -13.01 -16.88
CA GLU A 554 13.07 -13.16 -18.19
C GLU A 554 13.55 -11.79 -18.69
N GLY A 555 14.84 -11.65 -19.01
CA GLY A 555 15.36 -10.39 -19.53
C GLY A 555 16.85 -10.17 -19.35
N GLY A 556 17.33 -9.10 -19.94
CA GLY A 556 18.75 -8.77 -20.05
C GLY A 556 19.30 -7.80 -19.01
N GLY A 557 18.54 -7.47 -17.94
CA GLY A 557 18.96 -6.46 -16.96
C GLY A 557 18.63 -5.03 -17.37
N GLY A 558 19.43 -4.06 -16.97
CA GLY A 558 19.21 -2.64 -17.26
C GLY A 558 19.11 -2.33 -18.75
N ARG A 559 18.15 -1.50 -19.12
CA ARG A 559 17.88 -1.13 -20.53
C ARG A 559 18.82 -0.04 -21.00
N PRO A 560 19.64 -0.27 -22.04
CA PRO A 560 20.43 0.79 -22.64
C PRO A 560 19.54 1.73 -23.46
N GLY A 561 19.91 3.03 -23.47
CA GLY A 561 19.29 4.01 -24.35
C GLY A 561 17.94 4.55 -23.92
N GLU A 562 17.64 4.54 -22.64
CA GLU A 562 16.57 5.34 -22.04
C GLU A 562 16.90 6.84 -22.14
N ASP A 563 15.87 7.67 -22.13
CA ASP A 563 16.05 9.14 -22.14
C ASP A 563 16.64 9.57 -20.78
N PRO A 564 17.65 10.46 -20.78
CA PRO A 564 18.23 10.95 -19.54
C PRO A 564 17.19 11.72 -18.71
N GLY A 565 17.18 11.50 -17.43
CA GLY A 565 16.24 12.13 -16.48
C GLY A 565 16.73 12.00 -15.06
N GLY A 566 17.50 12.94 -14.61
CA GLY A 566 17.80 13.35 -13.24
C GLY A 566 18.24 12.31 -12.18
N ILE A 567 17.90 11.05 -12.31
CA ILE A 567 18.17 10.00 -11.34
C ILE A 567 19.08 8.88 -11.92
N GLU A 568 19.34 8.89 -13.20
CA GLU A 568 19.98 7.77 -13.94
C GLU A 568 21.48 7.64 -13.75
N VAL A 569 22.10 8.60 -13.10
CA VAL A 569 23.55 8.58 -12.78
C VAL A 569 23.80 8.14 -11.34
N GLY A 570 22.74 7.89 -10.58
CA GLY A 570 22.80 7.48 -9.17
C GLY A 570 22.62 5.97 -8.98
N ILE A 571 22.97 5.51 -7.76
CA ILE A 571 22.75 4.14 -7.30
C ILE A 571 21.34 3.92 -6.75
N ASP A 572 20.42 4.86 -6.95
CA ASP A 572 19.13 4.93 -6.27
C ASP A 572 18.03 4.17 -7.03
N THR A 573 18.12 2.85 -7.06
CA THR A 573 17.08 1.97 -7.57
C THR A 573 16.41 1.21 -6.43
N ASN A 574 15.22 1.68 -6.02
CA ASN A 574 14.49 1.12 -4.88
C ASN A 574 13.91 -0.29 -5.11
N THR A 575 13.80 -0.73 -6.36
CA THR A 575 13.15 -1.98 -6.75
C THR A 575 13.70 -3.19 -6.02
N PHE A 576 15.03 -3.33 -5.99
CA PHE A 576 15.69 -4.46 -5.32
C PHE A 576 15.46 -4.44 -3.81
N THR A 577 15.59 -3.27 -3.18
CA THR A 577 15.30 -3.08 -1.76
C THR A 577 13.85 -3.45 -1.43
N ARG A 578 12.90 -2.97 -2.23
CA ARG A 578 11.47 -3.23 -2.02
C ARG A 578 11.13 -4.70 -2.18
N TYR A 579 11.74 -5.37 -3.18
CA TYR A 579 11.55 -6.81 -3.36
C TYR A 579 12.16 -7.61 -2.22
N ALA A 580 13.42 -7.37 -1.88
CA ALA A 580 14.10 -8.04 -0.77
C ALA A 580 13.39 -7.84 0.58
N GLN A 581 12.75 -6.69 0.80
CA GLN A 581 11.92 -6.46 1.99
C GLN A 581 10.67 -7.35 2.06
N LEU A 582 10.25 -8.01 0.99
CA LEU A 582 9.15 -8.96 1.00
C LEU A 582 9.55 -10.34 1.52
N SER A 583 10.84 -10.71 1.44
CA SER A 583 11.37 -11.99 1.94
C SER A 583 10.98 -12.21 3.41
N GLY A 584 10.43 -13.38 3.72
CA GLY A 584 9.90 -13.73 5.04
C GLY A 584 8.61 -13.01 5.46
N LEU A 585 8.07 -12.13 4.61
CA LEU A 585 6.77 -11.49 4.84
C LEU A 585 5.65 -12.18 4.06
N VAL A 586 5.92 -12.49 2.79
CA VAL A 586 5.03 -13.19 1.87
C VAL A 586 5.83 -14.18 1.03
N PRO A 587 5.23 -15.30 0.57
CA PRO A 587 5.90 -16.21 -0.34
C PRO A 587 6.34 -15.52 -1.63
N LEU A 588 7.59 -15.76 -2.05
CA LEU A 588 8.18 -15.22 -3.26
C LEU A 588 8.54 -16.37 -4.21
N VAL A 589 7.82 -16.48 -5.32
CA VAL A 589 7.98 -17.52 -6.32
C VAL A 589 8.54 -16.94 -7.61
N ALA A 590 9.71 -17.38 -8.05
CA ALA A 590 10.26 -17.00 -9.34
C ALA A 590 10.12 -18.14 -10.37
N ILE A 591 9.69 -17.80 -11.57
CA ILE A 591 9.61 -18.69 -12.74
C ILE A 591 10.58 -18.16 -13.80
N VAL A 592 11.47 -19.00 -14.27
CA VAL A 592 12.46 -18.66 -15.32
C VAL A 592 12.27 -19.58 -16.51
N ASN A 593 11.72 -19.03 -17.59
CA ASN A 593 11.40 -19.81 -18.79
C ASN A 593 12.42 -19.65 -19.93
N GLY A 594 13.27 -18.64 -19.86
CA GLY A 594 14.24 -18.31 -20.89
C GLY A 594 15.49 -17.67 -20.32
N ARG A 595 15.99 -16.65 -21.00
CA ARG A 595 17.23 -15.96 -20.63
C ARG A 595 16.98 -14.95 -19.51
N CYS A 596 17.70 -15.07 -18.40
CA CYS A 596 17.57 -14.18 -17.24
C CYS A 596 18.96 -13.73 -16.76
N PHE A 597 19.23 -12.43 -16.89
CA PHE A 597 20.54 -11.85 -16.55
C PHE A 597 20.43 -10.57 -15.75
N ALA A 598 21.48 -10.23 -15.03
CA ALA A 598 21.71 -8.98 -14.32
C ALA A 598 20.55 -8.61 -13.36
N GLY A 599 19.90 -7.44 -13.52
CA GLY A 599 18.85 -6.97 -12.62
C GLY A 599 17.64 -7.91 -12.55
N ASN A 600 17.28 -8.58 -13.64
CA ASN A 600 16.23 -9.61 -13.64
C ASN A 600 16.64 -10.79 -12.75
N THR A 601 17.90 -11.24 -12.85
CA THR A 601 18.45 -12.31 -12.01
C THR A 601 18.49 -11.91 -10.52
N ALA A 602 18.81 -10.66 -10.21
CA ALA A 602 18.87 -10.19 -8.82
C ALA A 602 17.50 -10.32 -8.12
N LEU A 603 16.40 -10.07 -8.83
CA LEU A 603 15.06 -10.29 -8.30
C LEU A 603 14.76 -11.79 -8.15
N VAL A 604 15.05 -12.58 -9.20
CA VAL A 604 14.84 -14.03 -9.19
C VAL A 604 15.60 -14.69 -8.02
N ALA A 605 16.88 -14.35 -7.84
CA ALA A 605 17.73 -14.91 -6.78
C ALA A 605 17.31 -14.51 -5.35
N SER A 606 16.54 -13.43 -5.21
CA SER A 606 15.98 -13.00 -3.93
C SER A 606 14.64 -13.68 -3.59
N SER A 607 14.17 -14.61 -4.42
CA SER A 607 12.92 -15.35 -4.22
C SER A 607 13.10 -16.57 -3.32
N ASP A 608 12.01 -17.06 -2.73
CA ASP A 608 12.02 -18.23 -1.84
C ASP A 608 12.20 -19.53 -2.61
N VAL A 609 11.66 -19.57 -3.84
CA VAL A 609 11.79 -20.70 -4.76
C VAL A 609 12.02 -20.21 -6.19
N ILE A 610 12.96 -20.85 -6.89
CA ILE A 610 13.23 -20.64 -8.32
C ILE A 610 12.82 -21.90 -9.06
N ILE A 611 11.79 -21.78 -9.90
CA ILE A 611 11.30 -22.81 -10.80
C ILE A 611 11.82 -22.48 -12.21
N ALA A 612 12.62 -23.32 -12.80
CA ALA A 612 13.19 -23.07 -14.12
C ALA A 612 12.87 -24.17 -15.12
N THR A 613 12.67 -23.80 -16.39
CA THR A 613 12.55 -24.77 -17.49
C THR A 613 13.94 -25.28 -17.95
N GLU A 614 13.99 -26.46 -18.53
CA GLU A 614 15.25 -27.09 -18.99
C GLU A 614 16.05 -26.20 -19.96
N GLY A 615 15.38 -25.38 -20.77
CA GLY A 615 15.99 -24.47 -21.73
C GLY A 615 16.36 -23.08 -21.17
N ALA A 616 16.13 -22.83 -19.87
CA ALA A 616 16.42 -21.54 -19.26
C ALA A 616 17.92 -21.34 -19.01
N THR A 617 18.31 -20.06 -18.92
CA THR A 617 19.66 -19.68 -18.50
C THR A 617 19.57 -18.57 -17.47
N LEU A 618 20.38 -18.66 -16.43
CA LEU A 618 20.36 -17.74 -15.29
C LEU A 618 21.79 -17.33 -14.92
N GLY A 619 22.10 -16.02 -14.99
CA GLY A 619 23.43 -15.50 -14.67
C GLY A 619 23.41 -14.06 -14.18
N MET A 620 24.39 -13.68 -13.35
CA MET A 620 24.52 -12.32 -12.82
C MET A 620 24.86 -11.29 -13.90
N GLY A 621 25.51 -11.70 -15.00
CA GLY A 621 25.83 -10.86 -16.14
C GLY A 621 25.58 -11.61 -17.45
N GLY A 622 25.04 -10.91 -18.45
CA GLY A 622 24.84 -11.47 -19.77
C GLY A 622 26.11 -11.42 -20.64
N PRO A 623 26.08 -12.06 -21.83
CA PRO A 623 27.24 -12.13 -22.74
C PRO A 623 27.91 -10.79 -23.04
N ALA A 624 27.11 -9.75 -23.27
CA ALA A 624 27.60 -8.41 -23.56
C ALA A 624 28.43 -7.79 -22.41
N MET A 625 28.08 -8.12 -21.15
CA MET A 625 28.86 -7.68 -20.00
C MET A 625 30.17 -8.44 -19.85
N ILE A 626 30.16 -9.74 -20.17
CA ILE A 626 31.34 -10.59 -20.12
C ILE A 626 32.33 -10.14 -21.19
N GLU A 627 31.87 -9.93 -22.43
CA GLU A 627 32.66 -9.43 -23.55
C GLU A 627 33.22 -8.01 -23.26
N GLY A 628 32.35 -7.09 -22.79
CA GLY A 628 32.76 -5.72 -22.43
C GLY A 628 33.76 -5.67 -21.29
N GLY A 629 33.76 -6.66 -20.40
CA GLY A 629 34.74 -6.84 -19.33
C GLY A 629 36.04 -7.53 -19.78
N GLY A 630 36.16 -7.92 -21.04
CA GLY A 630 37.33 -8.63 -21.57
C GLY A 630 37.50 -10.06 -21.04
N LEU A 631 36.38 -10.68 -20.57
CA LEU A 631 36.41 -12.02 -19.97
C LEU A 631 36.13 -13.15 -20.95
N GLY A 632 35.96 -12.84 -22.25
CA GLY A 632 35.67 -13.79 -23.31
C GLY A 632 34.35 -13.51 -24.03
N ILE A 633 34.07 -14.32 -25.07
CA ILE A 633 32.83 -14.25 -25.84
C ILE A 633 32.09 -15.56 -25.62
N TYR A 634 30.85 -15.46 -25.14
CA TYR A 634 30.00 -16.59 -24.80
C TYR A 634 28.61 -16.40 -25.39
N THR A 635 27.94 -17.49 -25.72
CA THR A 635 26.49 -17.46 -26.00
C THR A 635 25.71 -17.33 -24.71
N PRO A 636 24.47 -16.83 -24.74
CA PRO A 636 23.60 -16.78 -23.57
C PRO A 636 23.46 -18.15 -22.88
N GLU A 637 23.41 -19.22 -23.67
CA GLU A 637 23.22 -20.60 -23.22
C GLU A 637 24.45 -21.17 -22.49
N GLU A 638 25.64 -20.57 -22.68
CA GLU A 638 26.88 -20.97 -21.99
C GLU A 638 27.08 -20.26 -20.63
N VAL A 639 26.39 -19.13 -20.39
CA VAL A 639 26.67 -18.29 -19.22
C VAL A 639 26.14 -18.90 -17.91
N GLY A 640 25.02 -19.56 -17.96
CA GLY A 640 24.42 -20.13 -16.74
C GLY A 640 23.31 -21.13 -17.08
N PRO A 641 23.68 -22.23 -17.79
CA PRO A 641 22.74 -23.28 -18.16
C PRO A 641 22.26 -24.04 -16.92
N MET A 642 21.13 -24.69 -17.06
CA MET A 642 20.53 -25.49 -15.99
C MET A 642 21.43 -26.65 -15.54
N ALA A 643 22.32 -27.12 -16.40
CA ALA A 643 23.37 -28.08 -16.04
C ALA A 643 24.32 -27.60 -14.94
N PHE A 644 24.45 -26.29 -14.75
CA PHE A 644 25.22 -25.69 -13.67
C PHE A 644 24.31 -25.24 -12.51
N GLN A 645 23.21 -24.58 -12.82
CA GLN A 645 22.37 -23.90 -11.85
C GLN A 645 21.49 -24.83 -11.01
N VAL A 646 21.25 -26.02 -11.45
CA VAL A 646 20.49 -27.04 -10.69
C VAL A 646 21.38 -27.75 -9.67
N PRO A 647 22.53 -28.36 -10.06
CA PRO A 647 23.36 -29.07 -9.07
C PRO A 647 24.13 -28.15 -8.11
N ASN A 648 24.28 -26.85 -8.43
CA ASN A 648 24.88 -25.89 -7.51
C ASN A 648 23.87 -25.23 -6.54
N GLY A 649 22.55 -25.57 -6.66
CA GLY A 649 21.53 -25.12 -5.72
C GLY A 649 20.90 -23.77 -6.00
N VAL A 650 21.24 -23.11 -7.11
CA VAL A 650 20.59 -21.84 -7.51
C VAL A 650 19.13 -22.08 -7.92
N VAL A 651 18.86 -23.13 -8.69
CA VAL A 651 17.51 -23.50 -9.11
C VAL A 651 16.96 -24.56 -8.15
N ASP A 652 15.81 -24.27 -7.59
CA ASP A 652 15.14 -25.14 -6.61
C ASP A 652 14.38 -26.29 -7.28
N ILE A 653 13.69 -26.02 -8.41
CA ILE A 653 12.89 -27.01 -9.15
C ILE A 653 13.13 -26.85 -10.64
N LEU A 654 13.59 -27.92 -11.27
CA LEU A 654 13.73 -28.01 -12.73
C LEU A 654 12.50 -28.69 -13.32
N VAL A 655 11.92 -28.07 -14.35
CA VAL A 655 10.74 -28.59 -15.04
C VAL A 655 10.94 -28.58 -16.54
N LYS A 656 10.16 -29.39 -17.25
CA LYS A 656 10.30 -29.61 -18.68
C LYS A 656 9.99 -28.35 -19.51
N ASP A 657 8.91 -27.68 -19.23
CA ASP A 657 8.36 -26.59 -20.03
C ASP A 657 7.60 -25.53 -19.19
N GLU A 658 7.15 -24.48 -19.85
CA GLU A 658 6.45 -23.35 -19.21
C GLU A 658 5.11 -23.75 -18.58
N PHE A 659 4.41 -24.75 -19.14
CA PHE A 659 3.18 -25.27 -18.56
C PHE A 659 3.47 -25.93 -17.20
N ALA A 660 4.44 -26.82 -17.17
CA ALA A 660 4.88 -27.48 -15.94
C ALA A 660 5.39 -26.46 -14.90
N ALA A 661 6.07 -25.39 -15.34
CA ALA A 661 6.55 -24.33 -14.45
C ALA A 661 5.40 -23.61 -13.73
N VAL A 662 4.34 -23.27 -14.47
CA VAL A 662 3.16 -22.61 -13.90
C VAL A 662 2.41 -23.56 -12.95
N GLU A 663 2.18 -24.81 -13.33
CA GLU A 663 1.51 -25.79 -12.47
C GLU A 663 2.32 -26.07 -11.19
N THR A 664 3.65 -26.14 -11.30
CA THR A 664 4.53 -26.29 -10.13
C THR A 664 4.46 -25.06 -9.22
N ALA A 665 4.40 -23.85 -9.78
CA ALA A 665 4.24 -22.62 -8.99
C ALA A 665 2.89 -22.58 -8.25
N LYS A 666 1.80 -23.01 -8.90
CA LYS A 666 0.48 -23.13 -8.25
C LYS A 666 0.50 -24.15 -7.12
N ASN A 667 1.15 -25.30 -7.36
CA ASN A 667 1.31 -26.36 -6.33
C ASN A 667 2.15 -25.85 -5.16
N TYR A 668 3.33 -25.27 -5.41
CA TYR A 668 4.17 -24.68 -4.36
C TYR A 668 3.39 -23.65 -3.53
N LEU A 669 2.70 -22.73 -4.19
CA LEU A 669 1.92 -21.70 -3.51
C LEU A 669 0.82 -22.29 -2.63
N SER A 670 0.22 -23.42 -3.03
CA SER A 670 -0.86 -24.05 -2.29
C SER A 670 -0.51 -24.38 -0.84
N TYR A 671 0.75 -24.71 -0.56
CA TYR A 671 1.23 -25.02 0.82
C TYR A 671 1.18 -23.81 1.75
N PHE A 672 1.14 -22.58 1.20
CA PHE A 672 1.07 -21.33 1.96
C PHE A 672 -0.34 -20.75 2.03
N GLN A 673 -1.30 -21.36 1.32
CA GLN A 673 -2.68 -20.89 1.24
C GLN A 673 -3.62 -21.55 2.25
N GLY A 674 -3.15 -22.60 2.93
CA GLY A 674 -3.89 -23.29 4.00
C GLY A 674 -4.12 -24.78 3.76
N PRO A 675 -4.95 -25.42 4.60
CA PRO A 675 -5.32 -26.82 4.45
C PRO A 675 -6.30 -27.01 3.27
N ILE A 676 -6.34 -28.25 2.76
CA ILE A 676 -7.35 -28.73 1.79
C ILE A 676 -8.27 -29.74 2.47
N ASP A 677 -9.52 -29.81 2.04
CA ASP A 677 -10.53 -30.67 2.70
C ASP A 677 -10.55 -32.11 2.17
N ASP A 678 -10.19 -32.32 0.90
CA ASP A 678 -10.19 -33.62 0.23
C ASP A 678 -8.77 -34.17 0.12
N TRP A 679 -8.54 -35.36 0.66
CA TRP A 679 -7.25 -36.05 0.59
C TRP A 679 -7.41 -37.57 0.64
N GLU A 680 -6.47 -38.27 0.03
CA GLU A 680 -6.34 -39.73 0.06
C GLU A 680 -4.97 -40.11 0.62
N VAL A 681 -4.81 -41.29 1.16
CA VAL A 681 -3.56 -41.77 1.73
C VAL A 681 -3.34 -43.27 1.47
N SER A 682 -2.08 -43.67 1.32
CA SER A 682 -1.66 -45.03 1.19
C SER A 682 -1.86 -45.83 2.47
N ASP A 683 -1.92 -47.19 2.35
CA ASP A 683 -1.94 -48.07 3.56
C ASP A 683 -0.65 -47.90 4.38
N GLN A 684 -0.78 -47.38 5.58
CA GLN A 684 0.35 -47.09 6.46
C GLN A 684 1.10 -48.35 6.93
N LYS A 685 0.47 -49.54 6.84
CA LYS A 685 1.16 -50.83 7.14
C LYS A 685 2.32 -51.11 6.19
N LEU A 686 2.38 -50.48 5.02
CA LEU A 686 3.51 -50.58 4.12
C LEU A 686 4.82 -50.10 4.78
N LEU A 687 4.74 -49.14 5.71
CA LEU A 687 5.89 -48.63 6.45
C LEU A 687 6.62 -49.68 7.29
N ARG A 688 5.95 -50.76 7.71
CA ARG A 688 6.58 -51.87 8.43
C ARG A 688 7.67 -52.56 7.63
N HIS A 689 7.62 -52.46 6.32
CA HIS A 689 8.56 -53.08 5.36
C HIS A 689 9.45 -52.09 4.62
N ALA A 690 9.28 -50.79 4.85
CA ALA A 690 10.01 -49.74 4.18
C ALA A 690 11.53 -49.74 4.46
N VAL A 691 11.91 -50.15 5.67
CA VAL A 691 13.31 -50.34 6.07
C VAL A 691 13.66 -51.82 6.04
N PRO A 692 14.69 -52.23 5.22
CA PRO A 692 15.10 -53.64 5.16
C PRO A 692 15.60 -54.18 6.50
N GLU A 693 15.28 -55.45 6.81
CA GLU A 693 15.80 -56.14 7.98
C GLU A 693 17.32 -56.18 8.05
N ASN A 694 17.94 -56.37 6.87
CA ASN A 694 19.39 -56.24 6.74
C ASN A 694 19.80 -54.78 6.79
N ARG A 695 20.34 -54.34 7.94
CA ARG A 695 20.74 -52.94 8.18
C ARG A 695 21.77 -52.36 7.23
N LEU A 696 22.49 -53.18 6.45
CA LEU A 696 23.46 -52.80 5.45
C LEU A 696 22.81 -52.48 4.09
N ARG A 697 21.53 -52.82 3.89
CA ARG A 697 20.81 -52.53 2.67
C ARG A 697 20.30 -51.09 2.65
N LEU A 698 20.41 -50.47 1.50
CA LEU A 698 19.83 -49.14 1.24
C LEU A 698 18.34 -49.29 0.96
N TYR A 699 17.63 -48.17 1.18
CA TYR A 699 16.22 -47.99 0.87
C TYR A 699 15.99 -46.55 0.46
N ASP A 700 14.89 -46.26 -0.23
CA ASP A 700 14.56 -44.88 -0.62
C ASP A 700 13.68 -44.21 0.44
N MET A 701 14.20 -43.18 1.08
CA MET A 701 13.46 -42.40 2.07
C MET A 701 12.25 -41.69 1.46
N ARG A 702 12.26 -41.44 0.12
CA ARG A 702 11.11 -40.84 -0.57
C ARG A 702 9.88 -41.75 -0.56
N GLU A 703 10.07 -43.08 -0.58
CA GLU A 703 8.96 -44.04 -0.44
C GLU A 703 8.30 -43.95 0.93
N ILE A 704 9.09 -43.70 1.99
CA ILE A 704 8.56 -43.46 3.33
C ILE A 704 7.77 -42.13 3.35
N ILE A 705 8.35 -41.07 2.83
CA ILE A 705 7.69 -39.74 2.79
C ILE A 705 6.36 -39.82 2.03
N THR A 706 6.35 -40.40 0.84
CA THR A 706 5.15 -40.49 0.00
C THR A 706 4.09 -41.42 0.57
N THR A 707 4.49 -42.47 1.34
CA THR A 707 3.54 -43.33 2.05
C THR A 707 2.89 -42.61 3.22
N LEU A 708 3.66 -41.79 3.94
CA LEU A 708 3.14 -40.95 5.05
C LEU A 708 2.25 -39.82 4.53
N ALA A 709 2.59 -39.23 3.42
CA ALA A 709 1.92 -38.05 2.86
C ALA A 709 0.54 -38.39 2.28
N ASP A 710 -0.30 -37.38 2.18
CA ASP A 710 -1.49 -37.43 1.32
C ASP A 710 -1.05 -37.65 -0.13
N ALA A 711 -1.84 -38.41 -0.90
CA ALA A 711 -1.54 -38.72 -2.30
C ALA A 711 -1.31 -37.41 -3.09
N ASP A 712 -0.36 -37.47 -4.02
CA ASP A 712 0.04 -36.36 -4.91
C ASP A 712 0.50 -35.07 -4.21
N SER A 713 0.74 -35.12 -2.88
CA SER A 713 1.16 -33.93 -2.11
C SER A 713 2.67 -33.79 -1.94
N PHE A 714 3.50 -34.65 -2.50
CA PHE A 714 4.95 -34.60 -2.37
C PHE A 714 5.57 -33.62 -3.38
N LEU A 715 6.22 -32.56 -2.89
CA LEU A 715 6.95 -31.58 -3.71
C LEU A 715 8.38 -31.42 -3.18
N GLU A 716 9.35 -32.05 -3.81
CA GLU A 716 10.76 -31.96 -3.41
C GLU A 716 11.39 -30.64 -3.90
N ILE A 717 12.17 -30.02 -3.02
CA ILE A 717 12.87 -28.75 -3.26
C ILE A 717 14.38 -29.03 -3.30
N ARG A 718 15.09 -28.51 -4.30
CA ARG A 718 16.54 -28.70 -4.51
C ARG A 718 16.96 -30.16 -4.61
N GLU A 719 16.21 -30.98 -5.34
CA GLU A 719 16.47 -32.43 -5.46
C GLU A 719 17.93 -32.78 -5.81
N LYS A 720 18.55 -31.99 -6.72
CA LYS A 720 19.91 -32.24 -7.22
C LYS A 720 21.02 -31.51 -6.47
N PHE A 721 20.69 -30.64 -5.49
CA PHE A 721 21.65 -29.96 -4.63
C PHE A 721 21.56 -30.51 -3.22
N GLY A 722 22.72 -30.65 -2.52
CA GLY A 722 22.78 -31.19 -1.17
C GLY A 722 22.03 -32.51 -1.07
N VAL A 723 22.33 -33.45 -1.97
CA VAL A 723 21.60 -34.69 -2.19
C VAL A 723 21.59 -35.65 -0.98
N GLY A 724 22.44 -35.38 0.02
CA GLY A 724 22.46 -36.09 1.31
C GLY A 724 21.23 -35.82 2.18
N LEU A 725 20.49 -34.73 1.90
CA LEU A 725 19.27 -34.37 2.57
C LEU A 725 18.14 -34.16 1.58
N ILE A 726 16.97 -34.70 1.87
CA ILE A 726 15.71 -34.46 1.16
C ILE A 726 15.00 -33.33 1.87
N THR A 727 14.57 -32.32 1.12
CA THR A 727 13.69 -31.25 1.59
C THR A 727 12.46 -31.21 0.71
N ALA A 728 11.28 -31.27 1.31
CA ALA A 728 10.04 -31.33 0.54
C ALA A 728 8.87 -30.71 1.30
N PHE A 729 7.87 -30.25 0.58
CA PHE A 729 6.55 -30.03 1.13
C PHE A 729 5.68 -31.26 0.91
N ILE A 730 4.84 -31.55 1.89
CA ILE A 730 3.81 -32.62 1.86
C ILE A 730 2.53 -32.08 2.52
N ARG A 731 1.47 -32.90 2.43
CA ARG A 731 0.28 -32.71 3.25
C ARG A 731 0.00 -33.96 4.08
N ILE A 732 -0.53 -33.74 5.28
CA ILE A 732 -1.08 -34.80 6.14
C ILE A 732 -2.47 -34.32 6.59
N GLU A 733 -3.51 -35.08 6.24
CA GLU A 733 -4.91 -34.68 6.41
C GLU A 733 -5.20 -33.27 5.86
N GLY A 734 -4.70 -33.02 4.65
CA GLY A 734 -4.81 -31.76 3.96
C GLY A 734 -3.93 -30.64 4.50
N LYS A 735 -3.34 -30.77 5.70
CA LYS A 735 -2.51 -29.74 6.36
C LYS A 735 -1.10 -29.72 5.79
N PRO A 736 -0.53 -28.56 5.41
CA PRO A 736 0.82 -28.48 4.86
C PRO A 736 1.88 -28.74 5.95
N LEU A 737 2.92 -29.48 5.57
CA LEU A 737 4.12 -29.73 6.36
C LEU A 737 5.36 -29.60 5.49
N GLY A 738 6.46 -29.08 6.07
CA GLY A 738 7.80 -29.22 5.53
C GLY A 738 8.43 -30.53 6.01
N VAL A 739 9.19 -31.19 5.15
CA VAL A 739 9.94 -32.41 5.48
C VAL A 739 11.42 -32.16 5.30
N ILE A 740 12.22 -32.52 6.32
CA ILE A 740 13.65 -32.73 6.19
C ILE A 740 13.94 -34.21 6.45
N ALA A 741 14.69 -34.87 5.60
CA ALA A 741 14.97 -36.29 5.75
C ALA A 741 16.36 -36.65 5.21
N ASN A 742 17.09 -37.51 5.92
CA ASN A 742 18.36 -38.00 5.43
C ASN A 742 18.15 -38.90 4.19
N ASN A 743 19.04 -38.81 3.20
CA ASN A 743 19.04 -39.66 2.01
C ASN A 743 20.07 -40.78 2.17
N PRO A 744 19.69 -42.03 2.47
CA PRO A 744 20.62 -43.11 2.60
C PRO A 744 21.46 -43.44 1.36
N HIS A 745 20.98 -43.10 0.17
CA HIS A 745 21.70 -43.34 -1.07
C HIS A 745 22.92 -42.42 -1.26
N HIS A 746 23.03 -41.31 -0.51
CA HIS A 746 24.17 -40.42 -0.56
C HIS A 746 24.90 -40.46 0.81
N LEU A 747 26.19 -40.82 0.82
CA LEU A 747 27.02 -40.89 2.01
C LEU A 747 26.36 -41.61 3.20
N SER A 748 25.51 -42.61 2.90
CA SER A 748 24.70 -43.35 3.86
C SER A 748 23.80 -42.46 4.76
N GLY A 749 23.45 -41.27 4.33
CA GLY A 749 22.63 -40.30 5.04
C GLY A 749 23.41 -39.29 5.88
N ALA A 750 24.74 -39.25 5.75
CA ALA A 750 25.58 -38.28 6.47
C ALA A 750 25.35 -36.86 5.90
N ILE A 751 25.47 -35.87 6.77
CA ILE A 751 25.29 -34.47 6.43
C ILE A 751 26.65 -33.87 5.99
N ASP A 752 26.75 -33.46 4.74
CA ASP A 752 27.84 -32.65 4.18
C ASP A 752 27.49 -31.16 4.17
N SER A 753 28.39 -30.30 3.70
CA SER A 753 28.21 -28.85 3.67
C SER A 753 26.96 -28.44 2.86
N ALA A 754 26.77 -29.03 1.67
CA ALA A 754 25.64 -28.69 0.81
C ALA A 754 24.30 -29.17 1.39
N ALA A 755 24.27 -30.36 2.01
CA ALA A 755 23.09 -30.88 2.69
C ALA A 755 22.72 -30.02 3.90
N ALA A 756 23.70 -29.55 4.67
CA ALA A 756 23.48 -28.68 5.82
C ALA A 756 22.90 -27.33 5.40
N ASP A 757 23.43 -26.71 4.37
CA ASP A 757 22.90 -25.44 3.83
C ASP A 757 21.48 -25.59 3.32
N LYS A 758 21.21 -26.64 2.55
CA LYS A 758 19.88 -26.99 2.05
C LYS A 758 18.88 -27.14 3.20
N GLY A 759 19.25 -27.93 4.24
CA GLY A 759 18.39 -28.17 5.39
C GLY A 759 18.14 -26.92 6.21
N ALA A 760 19.18 -26.15 6.54
CA ALA A 760 19.06 -24.92 7.32
C ALA A 760 18.14 -23.89 6.63
N ARG A 761 18.34 -23.66 5.33
CA ARG A 761 17.50 -22.75 4.57
C ARG A 761 16.03 -23.20 4.51
N PHE A 762 15.79 -24.48 4.28
CA PHE A 762 14.44 -25.03 4.21
C PHE A 762 13.69 -24.94 5.55
N VAL A 763 14.37 -25.23 6.65
CA VAL A 763 13.83 -25.05 8.02
C VAL A 763 13.47 -23.59 8.26
N GLN A 764 14.36 -22.65 7.88
CA GLN A 764 14.08 -21.21 7.98
C GLN A 764 12.89 -20.78 7.13
N LEU A 765 12.72 -21.34 5.94
CA LEU A 765 11.57 -21.09 5.06
C LEU A 765 10.26 -21.56 5.72
N CYS A 766 10.25 -22.78 6.25
CA CYS A 766 9.08 -23.32 6.95
C CYS A 766 8.73 -22.49 8.18
N ASP A 767 9.73 -22.13 9.01
CA ASP A 767 9.50 -21.30 10.19
C ASP A 767 9.02 -19.89 9.81
N ALA A 768 9.54 -19.31 8.74
CA ALA A 768 9.10 -18.00 8.26
C ALA A 768 7.62 -17.94 7.92
N PHE A 769 6.99 -19.04 7.55
CA PHE A 769 5.58 -19.12 7.15
C PHE A 769 4.70 -20.00 8.03
N ASP A 770 5.15 -20.35 9.24
CA ASP A 770 4.41 -21.15 10.23
C ASP A 770 4.02 -22.56 9.71
N ILE A 771 4.83 -23.15 8.83
CA ILE A 771 4.63 -24.50 8.31
C ILE A 771 5.32 -25.48 9.26
N PRO A 772 4.60 -26.40 9.94
CA PRO A 772 5.19 -27.40 10.81
C PRO A 772 6.19 -28.29 10.06
N ILE A 773 7.21 -28.80 10.76
CA ILE A 773 8.32 -29.54 10.16
C ILE A 773 8.31 -30.97 10.63
N LEU A 774 8.41 -31.91 9.69
CA LEU A 774 8.66 -33.34 9.96
C LEU A 774 10.12 -33.66 9.66
N SER A 775 10.86 -34.12 10.68
CA SER A 775 12.24 -34.61 10.55
C SER A 775 12.28 -36.13 10.57
N LEU A 776 12.65 -36.73 9.44
CA LEU A 776 12.85 -38.19 9.31
C LEU A 776 14.34 -38.49 9.31
N MET A 777 14.78 -39.23 10.33
CA MET A 777 16.18 -39.40 10.66
C MET A 777 16.72 -40.80 10.34
N ASP A 778 17.71 -40.85 9.46
CA ASP A 778 18.64 -41.99 9.25
C ASP A 778 20.04 -41.40 9.07
N CYS A 779 20.58 -40.86 10.15
CA CYS A 779 21.79 -40.02 10.12
C CYS A 779 22.96 -40.68 10.82
N PRO A 780 24.02 -41.08 10.11
CA PRO A 780 25.23 -41.65 10.70
C PRO A 780 26.15 -40.55 11.30
N GLY A 781 25.81 -39.28 11.15
CA GLY A 781 26.57 -38.16 11.66
C GLY A 781 26.76 -37.06 10.63
N ILE A 782 27.47 -36.01 11.03
CA ILE A 782 28.05 -35.03 10.11
C ILE A 782 29.29 -35.63 9.45
N MET A 783 29.55 -35.40 8.19
CA MET A 783 30.73 -35.89 7.48
C MET A 783 32.03 -35.45 8.19
N VAL A 784 33.04 -36.25 8.05
CA VAL A 784 34.35 -36.04 8.66
C VAL A 784 35.46 -36.31 7.63
N GLY A 785 36.59 -35.66 7.80
CA GLY A 785 37.78 -35.90 7.02
C GLY A 785 38.33 -34.63 6.35
N PRO A 786 39.61 -34.65 5.92
CA PRO A 786 40.29 -33.46 5.41
C PRO A 786 39.67 -32.86 4.14
N GLU A 787 39.09 -33.69 3.28
CA GLU A 787 38.46 -33.24 2.04
C GLU A 787 37.18 -32.39 2.30
N VAL A 788 36.34 -32.85 3.21
CA VAL A 788 35.11 -32.11 3.53
C VAL A 788 35.36 -30.90 4.41
N GLU A 789 36.42 -30.90 5.21
CA GLU A 789 36.81 -29.71 5.97
C GLU A 789 37.27 -28.55 5.06
N GLN A 790 37.82 -28.85 3.85
CA GLN A 790 38.11 -27.85 2.85
C GLN A 790 36.88 -27.12 2.32
N THR A 791 35.69 -27.69 2.47
CA THR A 791 34.42 -27.04 2.11
C THR A 791 33.86 -26.14 3.22
N ALA A 792 34.65 -25.86 4.27
CA ALA A 792 34.22 -25.12 5.47
C ALA A 792 33.06 -25.80 6.24
N LEU A 793 33.05 -27.14 6.25
CA LEU A 793 31.99 -27.97 6.86
C LEU A 793 31.56 -27.51 8.25
N VAL A 794 32.50 -27.13 9.11
CA VAL A 794 32.23 -26.65 10.46
C VAL A 794 31.22 -25.50 10.47
N ARG A 795 31.33 -24.55 9.54
CA ARG A 795 30.40 -23.40 9.47
C ARG A 795 29.08 -23.81 8.84
N HIS A 796 29.10 -24.56 7.76
CA HIS A 796 27.91 -25.00 7.06
C HIS A 796 27.04 -25.92 7.93
N ALA A 797 27.65 -26.92 8.59
CA ALA A 797 26.92 -27.83 9.44
C ALA A 797 26.24 -27.15 10.64
N LEU A 798 26.91 -26.17 11.25
CA LEU A 798 26.36 -25.45 12.42
C LEU A 798 25.24 -24.47 12.06
N ARG A 799 24.99 -24.18 10.77
CA ARG A 799 23.79 -23.43 10.35
C ARG A 799 22.51 -24.17 10.75
N MET A 800 22.46 -25.51 10.59
CA MET A 800 21.30 -26.31 11.02
C MET A 800 21.03 -26.16 12.52
N PHE A 801 22.08 -26.14 13.37
CA PHE A 801 21.94 -25.91 14.81
C PHE A 801 21.40 -24.51 15.10
N ASN A 802 21.99 -23.49 14.48
CA ASN A 802 21.59 -22.10 14.73
C ASN A 802 20.15 -21.84 14.29
N VAL A 803 19.76 -22.36 13.13
CA VAL A 803 18.39 -22.21 12.64
C VAL A 803 17.44 -23.03 13.51
N GLY A 804 17.73 -24.32 13.72
CA GLY A 804 16.86 -25.25 14.46
C GLY A 804 16.62 -24.83 15.90
N ALA A 805 17.63 -24.30 16.61
CA ALA A 805 17.48 -23.83 17.98
C ALA A 805 16.63 -22.53 18.11
N ASN A 806 16.39 -21.82 17.01
CA ASN A 806 15.65 -20.55 17.00
C ASN A 806 14.31 -20.63 16.28
N ILE A 807 13.88 -21.80 15.81
CA ILE A 807 12.54 -21.95 15.22
C ILE A 807 11.45 -21.81 16.28
N THR A 808 10.33 -21.27 15.87
CA THR A 808 9.12 -21.17 16.68
C THR A 808 7.98 -22.04 16.12
N THR A 809 8.19 -22.58 14.93
CA THR A 809 7.28 -23.50 14.27
C THR A 809 7.48 -24.90 14.83
N PRO A 810 6.40 -25.66 15.11
CA PRO A 810 6.50 -27.01 15.63
C PRO A 810 7.30 -27.95 14.73
N MET A 811 8.13 -28.78 15.34
CA MET A 811 8.88 -29.85 14.68
C MET A 811 8.48 -31.20 15.25
N PHE A 812 8.38 -32.23 14.42
CA PHE A 812 8.10 -33.61 14.78
C PHE A 812 9.29 -34.46 14.38
N GLY A 813 9.88 -35.15 15.34
CA GLY A 813 11.07 -36.02 15.15
C GLY A 813 10.70 -37.48 15.02
N VAL A 814 11.16 -38.18 13.97
CA VAL A 814 11.00 -39.63 13.78
C VAL A 814 12.35 -40.24 13.43
N VAL A 815 12.89 -41.08 14.30
CA VAL A 815 14.10 -41.84 14.01
C VAL A 815 13.74 -43.12 13.28
N VAL A 816 14.11 -43.18 12.01
CA VAL A 816 13.80 -44.29 11.13
C VAL A 816 14.85 -45.41 11.29
N ARG A 817 16.15 -45.05 11.30
CA ARG A 817 17.23 -46.05 11.47
C ARG A 817 18.41 -45.50 12.29
N LYS A 818 19.39 -44.83 11.70
CA LYS A 818 20.58 -44.36 12.43
C LYS A 818 20.33 -42.98 13.09
N ALA A 819 20.74 -42.85 14.31
CA ALA A 819 20.68 -41.59 15.08
C ALA A 819 22.03 -41.37 15.79
N TYR A 820 23.06 -40.93 15.06
CA TYR A 820 24.42 -40.89 15.59
C TYR A 820 24.93 -39.42 15.73
N GLY A 821 25.42 -39.14 16.93
CA GLY A 821 26.21 -37.97 17.24
C GLY A 821 25.56 -36.61 16.91
N LEU A 822 26.36 -35.65 16.48
CA LEU A 822 25.91 -34.31 16.15
C LEU A 822 24.97 -34.27 14.94
N GLY A 823 25.02 -35.26 14.06
CA GLY A 823 24.16 -35.27 12.86
C GLY A 823 22.68 -35.40 13.22
N VAL A 824 22.33 -36.31 14.16
CA VAL A 824 20.94 -36.44 14.61
C VAL A 824 20.49 -35.20 15.38
N GLN A 825 21.38 -34.57 16.15
CA GLN A 825 21.08 -33.34 16.86
C GLN A 825 20.77 -32.20 15.85
N ALA A 826 21.53 -32.08 14.77
CA ALA A 826 21.23 -31.14 13.71
C ALA A 826 19.83 -31.39 13.11
N MET A 827 19.44 -32.64 12.92
CA MET A 827 18.11 -33.01 12.42
C MET A 827 16.98 -32.75 13.43
N CYS A 828 17.29 -32.73 14.72
CA CYS A 828 16.34 -32.43 15.82
C CYS A 828 16.33 -30.96 16.23
N GLY A 829 16.88 -30.02 15.41
CA GLY A 829 16.94 -28.61 15.79
C GLY A 829 17.90 -28.32 16.94
N ALA A 830 19.04 -29.02 17.02
CA ALA A 830 20.12 -28.96 18.03
C ALA A 830 19.88 -29.81 19.31
N SER A 831 18.67 -30.22 19.60
CA SER A 831 18.35 -31.08 20.77
C SER A 831 17.08 -31.88 20.52
N ALA A 832 17.00 -33.09 21.11
CA ALA A 832 15.77 -33.90 21.11
C ALA A 832 14.61 -33.26 21.90
N GLU A 833 14.87 -32.19 22.64
CA GLU A 833 13.85 -31.37 23.33
C GLU A 833 13.18 -30.32 22.45
N VAL A 834 13.73 -30.00 21.27
CA VAL A 834 13.16 -29.01 20.35
C VAL A 834 11.91 -29.53 19.63
N PRO A 835 11.91 -30.79 19.10
CA PRO A 835 10.70 -31.35 18.53
C PRO A 835 9.58 -31.50 19.56
N PHE A 836 8.34 -31.33 19.10
CA PHE A 836 7.13 -31.56 19.90
C PHE A 836 7.06 -32.97 20.45
N PHE A 837 7.59 -33.94 19.71
CA PHE A 837 7.94 -35.29 20.14
C PHE A 837 9.11 -35.81 19.30
N THR A 838 9.87 -36.72 19.90
CA THR A 838 10.88 -37.53 19.21
C THR A 838 10.56 -39.02 19.43
N ILE A 839 10.01 -39.63 18.36
CA ILE A 839 9.68 -41.06 18.36
C ILE A 839 10.65 -41.85 17.49
N ALA A 840 10.70 -43.15 17.68
CA ALA A 840 11.57 -44.01 16.91
C ALA A 840 10.84 -45.28 16.40
N TRP A 841 11.30 -45.80 15.28
CA TRP A 841 10.94 -47.13 14.81
C TRP A 841 11.79 -48.17 15.49
N PRO A 842 11.33 -49.44 15.55
CA PRO A 842 12.11 -50.52 16.13
C PRO A 842 13.47 -50.79 15.45
N THR A 843 13.61 -50.32 14.21
CA THR A 843 14.84 -50.33 13.41
C THR A 843 15.87 -49.26 13.80
N ALA A 844 15.51 -48.36 14.74
CA ALA A 844 16.36 -47.24 15.08
C ALA A 844 17.51 -47.68 16.04
N GLU A 845 18.66 -47.04 15.79
CA GLU A 845 19.92 -47.27 16.53
C GLU A 845 20.48 -45.91 17.02
N PHE A 846 20.78 -45.80 18.29
CA PHE A 846 21.26 -44.59 18.95
C PHE A 846 22.71 -44.74 19.41
N ALA A 847 23.61 -43.85 19.01
CA ALA A 847 25.00 -43.89 19.42
C ALA A 847 25.64 -42.49 19.40
N ALA A 848 26.66 -42.28 20.21
CA ALA A 848 27.42 -41.01 20.21
C ALA A 848 28.22 -40.77 18.91
N MET A 849 28.54 -41.86 18.19
CA MET A 849 29.26 -41.85 16.91
C MET A 849 29.03 -43.21 16.21
N ASN A 850 29.62 -43.41 15.03
CA ASN A 850 29.61 -44.71 14.39
C ASN A 850 30.04 -45.83 15.35
N ILE A 851 29.23 -46.88 15.46
CA ILE A 851 29.35 -47.89 16.49
C ILE A 851 30.68 -48.65 16.43
N GLU A 852 31.11 -49.07 15.23
CA GLU A 852 32.40 -49.73 15.04
C GLU A 852 33.56 -48.84 15.43
N GLY A 853 33.51 -47.54 15.09
CA GLY A 853 34.49 -46.54 15.50
C GLY A 853 34.54 -46.35 17.01
N SER A 854 33.35 -46.27 17.63
CA SER A 854 33.21 -46.16 19.07
C SER A 854 33.85 -47.32 19.81
N VAL A 855 33.57 -48.56 19.35
CA VAL A 855 34.16 -49.79 19.92
C VAL A 855 35.68 -49.79 19.76
N LYS A 856 36.22 -49.41 18.59
CA LYS A 856 37.68 -49.29 18.39
C LYS A 856 38.31 -48.30 19.38
N LEU A 857 37.66 -47.19 19.62
CA LEU A 857 38.16 -46.18 20.55
C LEU A 857 38.06 -46.62 22.02
N ALA A 858 36.88 -47.12 22.45
CA ALA A 858 36.61 -47.49 23.81
C ALA A 858 37.44 -48.68 24.29
N PHE A 859 37.64 -49.66 23.42
CA PHE A 859 38.36 -50.90 23.74
C PHE A 859 39.75 -50.96 23.07
N ARG A 860 40.33 -49.81 22.78
CA ARG A 860 41.60 -49.71 22.07
C ARG A 860 42.74 -50.44 22.77
N LYS A 861 42.82 -50.34 24.11
CA LYS A 861 43.90 -51.00 24.94
C LYS A 861 43.75 -52.50 24.93
N GLU A 862 42.53 -52.98 25.09
CA GLU A 862 42.21 -54.42 25.09
C GLU A 862 42.46 -55.03 23.71
N LEU A 863 42.06 -54.38 22.64
CA LEU A 863 42.31 -54.78 21.27
C LEU A 863 43.80 -54.82 20.95
N MET A 864 44.60 -53.88 21.46
CA MET A 864 46.04 -53.83 21.26
C MET A 864 46.78 -54.91 22.09
N ALA A 865 46.20 -55.37 23.18
CA ALA A 865 46.80 -56.40 24.05
C ALA A 865 46.66 -57.84 23.44
N LEU A 866 45.74 -58.03 22.49
CA LEU A 866 45.55 -59.31 21.79
C LEU A 866 46.53 -59.38 20.63
N GLU A 867 47.51 -60.33 20.72
CA GLU A 867 48.49 -60.48 19.67
C GLU A 867 47.94 -61.20 18.45
N ASP A 868 47.08 -62.22 18.65
CA ASP A 868 46.49 -62.96 17.57
C ASP A 868 45.43 -62.15 16.82
N PRO A 869 45.56 -61.98 15.45
CA PRO A 869 44.61 -61.21 14.67
C PRO A 869 43.19 -61.80 14.64
N GLU A 870 43.02 -63.10 14.71
CA GLU A 870 41.74 -63.78 14.70
C GLU A 870 41.04 -63.60 16.02
N GLU A 871 41.74 -63.73 17.15
CA GLU A 871 41.22 -63.49 18.48
C GLU A 871 40.83 -62.00 18.66
N ARG A 872 41.69 -61.11 18.16
CA ARG A 872 41.40 -59.67 18.17
C ARG A 872 40.15 -59.36 17.37
N ARG A 873 39.97 -59.94 16.19
CA ARG A 873 38.75 -59.75 15.38
C ARG A 873 37.53 -60.32 16.05
N SER A 874 37.60 -61.52 16.57
CA SER A 874 36.48 -62.15 17.32
C SER A 874 36.06 -61.30 18.52
N TYR A 875 36.99 -60.78 19.29
CA TYR A 875 36.74 -59.90 20.42
C TYR A 875 36.08 -58.60 19.94
N PHE A 876 36.60 -57.97 18.86
CA PHE A 876 36.02 -56.79 18.27
C PHE A 876 34.57 -57.04 17.81
N ASP A 877 34.33 -58.09 17.06
CA ASP A 877 33.01 -58.44 16.54
C ASP A 877 31.99 -58.70 17.67
N GLN A 878 32.43 -59.34 18.77
CA GLN A 878 31.61 -59.54 19.96
C GLN A 878 31.24 -58.19 20.62
N ARG A 879 32.19 -57.25 20.72
CA ARG A 879 31.96 -55.93 21.32
C ARG A 879 31.06 -55.08 20.43
N VAL A 880 31.25 -55.10 19.11
CA VAL A 880 30.39 -54.46 18.14
C VAL A 880 28.97 -54.97 18.21
N LYS A 881 28.78 -56.30 18.25
CA LYS A 881 27.45 -56.91 18.40
C LYS A 881 26.77 -56.42 19.69
N LYS A 882 27.49 -56.42 20.82
CA LYS A 882 26.94 -55.89 22.08
C LYS A 882 26.59 -54.44 21.97
N ALA A 883 27.43 -53.59 21.36
CA ALA A 883 27.17 -52.16 21.20
C ALA A 883 25.94 -51.89 20.34
N TYR A 884 25.68 -52.72 19.31
CA TYR A 884 24.44 -52.63 18.53
C TYR A 884 23.20 -53.07 19.34
N ASP A 885 23.32 -54.09 20.21
CA ASP A 885 22.24 -54.49 21.10
C ASP A 885 21.91 -53.38 22.12
N ASP A 886 22.96 -52.71 22.64
CA ASP A 886 22.80 -51.61 23.58
C ASP A 886 22.23 -50.34 22.90
N ALA A 887 22.48 -50.13 21.58
CA ALA A 887 22.07 -49.01 20.78
C ALA A 887 20.59 -49.06 20.32
N LYS A 888 19.87 -50.16 20.55
CA LYS A 888 18.46 -50.32 20.09
C LYS A 888 17.56 -49.23 20.67
N ALA A 889 16.59 -48.79 19.86
CA ALA A 889 15.60 -47.76 20.21
C ALA A 889 14.91 -48.02 21.57
N VAL A 890 14.57 -49.29 21.88
CA VAL A 890 13.92 -49.66 23.13
C VAL A 890 14.78 -49.35 24.37
N ASN A 891 16.10 -49.40 24.23
CA ASN A 891 17.03 -49.04 25.30
C ASN A 891 17.15 -47.51 25.46
N ALA A 892 17.11 -46.77 24.33
CA ALA A 892 17.07 -45.30 24.35
C ALA A 892 15.78 -44.80 25.01
N ALA A 893 14.63 -45.40 24.67
CA ALA A 893 13.34 -45.10 25.31
C ALA A 893 13.34 -45.43 26.81
N ALA A 894 13.86 -46.60 27.21
CA ALA A 894 14.00 -47.00 28.62
C ALA A 894 14.87 -46.00 29.42
N GLY A 895 15.83 -45.36 28.78
CA GLY A 895 16.66 -44.32 29.38
C GLY A 895 16.08 -42.91 29.34
N GLY A 896 14.88 -42.71 28.76
CA GLY A 896 14.25 -41.41 28.62
C GLY A 896 14.89 -40.51 27.53
N GLY A 897 15.62 -41.10 26.59
CA GLY A 897 16.28 -40.38 25.51
C GLY A 897 15.36 -40.03 24.33
N ILE A 898 14.19 -40.63 24.24
CA ILE A 898 13.13 -40.43 23.27
C ILE A 898 11.77 -40.67 23.94
N ASP A 899 10.69 -40.18 23.32
CA ASP A 899 9.33 -40.24 23.87
C ASP A 899 8.74 -41.66 23.78
N GLU A 900 8.92 -42.35 22.62
CA GLU A 900 8.34 -43.69 22.43
C GLU A 900 9.02 -44.44 21.27
N VAL A 901 8.91 -45.78 21.29
CA VAL A 901 9.21 -46.67 20.15
C VAL A 901 7.91 -47.22 19.61
N ILE A 902 7.56 -46.85 18.39
CA ILE A 902 6.24 -47.11 17.83
C ILE A 902 6.29 -48.11 16.68
N ASP A 903 5.14 -48.74 16.38
CA ASP A 903 4.94 -49.43 15.12
C ASP A 903 5.07 -48.40 13.95
N PRO A 904 5.88 -48.63 12.91
CA PRO A 904 5.99 -47.72 11.78
C PRO A 904 4.65 -47.28 11.18
N SER A 905 3.65 -48.17 11.21
CA SER A 905 2.29 -47.87 10.73
C SER A 905 1.56 -46.80 11.54
N ASP A 906 1.99 -46.51 12.76
CA ASP A 906 1.39 -45.52 13.66
C ASP A 906 2.00 -44.12 13.48
N THR A 907 3.05 -44.00 12.69
CA THR A 907 3.80 -42.74 12.51
C THR A 907 2.87 -41.59 12.10
N ARG A 908 2.01 -41.81 11.09
CA ARG A 908 1.05 -40.78 10.62
C ARG A 908 0.08 -40.39 11.75
N SER A 909 -0.41 -41.33 12.55
CA SER A 909 -1.35 -41.04 13.64
C SER A 909 -0.69 -40.19 14.75
N TRP A 910 0.59 -40.37 15.02
CA TRP A 910 1.36 -39.54 15.93
C TRP A 910 1.49 -38.10 15.39
N ILE A 911 1.81 -37.94 14.10
CA ILE A 911 1.92 -36.65 13.48
C ILE A 911 0.55 -35.92 13.50
N VAL A 912 -0.55 -36.61 13.16
CA VAL A 912 -1.91 -36.09 13.23
C VAL A 912 -2.27 -35.63 14.64
N SER A 913 -1.95 -36.47 15.64
CA SER A 913 -2.16 -36.11 17.05
C SER A 913 -1.36 -34.87 17.43
N GLY A 914 -0.09 -34.78 17.00
CA GLY A 914 0.74 -33.60 17.20
C GLY A 914 0.10 -32.36 16.59
N LEU A 915 -0.27 -32.42 15.31
CA LEU A 915 -0.90 -31.31 14.58
C LEU A 915 -2.22 -30.82 15.22
N ASN A 916 -3.02 -31.75 15.77
CA ASN A 916 -4.29 -31.40 16.39
C ASN A 916 -4.14 -30.82 17.81
N ASN A 917 -3.00 -31.07 18.47
CA ASN A 917 -2.68 -30.50 19.78
C ASN A 917 -1.96 -29.17 19.73
N LEU A 918 -1.61 -28.69 18.54
CA LEU A 918 -0.98 -27.37 18.40
C LEU A 918 -1.97 -26.26 18.73
N PRO A 919 -1.53 -25.21 19.42
CA PRO A 919 -2.35 -24.02 19.61
C PRO A 919 -2.64 -23.37 18.25
N ALA A 920 -3.77 -22.67 18.14
CA ALA A 920 -4.06 -21.88 16.93
C ALA A 920 -2.94 -20.88 16.68
N THR A 921 -2.44 -20.87 15.44
CA THR A 921 -1.39 -19.94 15.05
C THR A 921 -1.92 -18.49 15.16
N PRO A 922 -1.31 -17.63 15.97
CA PRO A 922 -1.77 -16.26 16.10
C PRO A 922 -1.62 -15.51 14.77
N LYS A 923 -2.57 -14.60 14.47
CA LYS A 923 -2.51 -13.80 13.27
C LYS A 923 -1.25 -12.94 13.26
N ARG A 924 -0.37 -13.18 12.31
CA ARG A 924 0.93 -12.53 12.23
C ARG A 924 0.80 -11.05 11.84
N VAL A 925 1.44 -10.16 12.61
CA VAL A 925 1.51 -8.74 12.32
C VAL A 925 2.73 -8.40 11.44
N GLY A 926 3.87 -9.04 11.64
CA GLY A 926 5.13 -8.78 10.95
C GLY A 926 5.87 -10.03 10.49
N LYS A 927 7.17 -9.91 10.24
CA LYS A 927 8.07 -11.01 9.91
C LYS A 927 8.52 -11.73 11.19
N LYS A 928 8.72 -13.05 11.14
CA LYS A 928 9.44 -13.81 12.18
C LYS A 928 10.95 -13.60 12.08
N HIS A 929 11.47 -13.62 10.87
CA HIS A 929 12.87 -13.40 10.56
C HIS A 929 13.02 -12.14 9.72
N PRO A 930 14.16 -11.42 9.78
CA PRO A 930 14.40 -10.25 8.94
C PRO A 930 14.26 -10.55 7.44
N TYR A 931 14.71 -11.73 7.03
CA TYR A 931 14.63 -12.29 5.68
C TYR A 931 14.82 -13.81 5.74
N ILE A 932 14.53 -14.50 4.63
CA ILE A 932 14.90 -15.90 4.41
C ILE A 932 16.23 -15.89 3.68
N ASP A 933 17.19 -16.68 4.16
CA ASP A 933 18.49 -16.81 3.51
C ASP A 933 18.32 -17.32 2.07
N THR A 934 19.07 -16.76 1.14
CA THR A 934 19.03 -17.19 -0.26
C THR A 934 19.78 -18.49 -0.51
N TRP A 935 20.69 -18.85 0.43
CA TRP A 935 21.56 -20.00 0.29
C TRP A 935 21.37 -21.06 1.34
#